data_fb3211d959a489542cd08ef6de1b6974
#
_entry.id   fb3211d959a489542cd08ef6de1b6974
#
_cell.length_a   1.000
_cell.length_b   1.000
_cell.length_c   1.000
_cell.angle_alpha   90.00
_cell.angle_beta   90.00
_cell.angle_gamma   90.00
#
_symmetry.space_group_name_H-M   'P 1'
#
loop_
_entity.id
_entity.type
_entity.pdbx_description
1 polymer ?
#
loop_
_entity_poly.entity_id
_entity_poly.type
_entity_poly.pdbx_seq_one_letter_code
_entity_poly.pdbx_strand_id
1 'polypeptide(L)'
;MAKPTNELTPMQRQYQQIKERNQDCILFFRLGDFYEMFNEDAKLAARELDLTLTSRDRSKPKEEQTPMCGVPYHSVDSYIARLVQKGYKVAICEQMEDPALAKGLVERDITRIVTPGTVTESCMLDESKNNYMGCLYGEGGRFGLAFCDVSTGAFFVTLCADAQSVASELGRFSPSEVMRFGTDVSSEAIEDALFRRLSCCVDEGKDGQFSLEDCEVLLEKHFSQSLAQMGLAGMPAAVVAAGALLQTLLTLQKNDLAHIRQLQYYTTGRFMELDLDARRNLELTETMRSKEKKGTLLWVLDKTHTAMGGRLLRSWLEKPLLDPVEITRRHAAVEDLVDNVILRGELEESLREVTDLERVMARVVTGTVNCRDLLGLARGLRALPEVKRQLEGCSAPLLTKLAQSIDPLTDCADEIENTIVDEPPLTVREGGIIRKGADAEADRLRDIMEGGSGTIAAIEASEREKTGIRTLKVGFNRVFGYYIEVSKSFIDQVPASYIRKQTLANCERYITQELKELENQVLTAKDRLTALEYQIFTRLREHLAQQAARVQLTAQAVAAADVLCSLAAVAVQRGYCRPEITLGREISITDGRHPVVEAVLKDSLFVPNDTNLGSDDNQVAIITGPNMAGKSTYMRQVALIVLMAQMGSFVPARSAKIGLVDRVFTRIGASDDLASGQSTFMVEMAEVASILKYATSRSLLILDEIGRGTSTYDGMAIARAVLEYAANPRRLGAKTLFATHYHELSTMEDKLPNVKNYNIAVKKRGEQMIFLRKIVPGAADDSYGIEVAKLAGIPNPVISRAREILAELEAEGAAPAPVRQKEPEDQVSMLDLTGQQVISALSAITVETLTPIEAMNELYKLKKLLN
;
A
#
# COMPACT_ATOMS: atom_id res chain seq x y z
N MET A 1 -43.18 -8.31 -5.20
CA MET A 1 -44.23 -7.35 -5.56
C MET A 1 -44.16 -6.20 -4.58
N ALA A 2 -43.87 -5.00 -5.08
CA ALA A 2 -43.85 -3.80 -4.24
C ALA A 2 -45.24 -3.51 -3.71
N LYS A 3 -45.38 -3.22 -2.40
CA LYS A 3 -46.63 -2.78 -1.80
C LYS A 3 -47.10 -1.50 -2.49
N PRO A 4 -48.40 -1.30 -2.69
CA PRO A 4 -48.92 -0.06 -3.24
C PRO A 4 -48.48 1.12 -2.37
N THR A 5 -48.00 2.18 -2.99
CA THR A 5 -47.41 3.40 -2.39
C THR A 5 -48.31 4.12 -1.36
N ASN A 6 -49.60 3.78 -1.28
CA ASN A 6 -50.56 4.37 -0.35
C ASN A 6 -50.54 3.77 1.09
N GLU A 7 -49.86 2.63 1.32
CA GLU A 7 -49.78 2.00 2.64
C GLU A 7 -48.47 2.30 3.40
N LEU A 8 -47.52 2.99 2.78
CA LEU A 8 -46.26 3.28 3.40
C LEU A 8 -46.29 4.51 4.31
N THR A 9 -45.60 4.44 5.45
CA THR A 9 -45.42 5.61 6.29
C THR A 9 -44.58 6.68 5.56
N PRO A 10 -44.69 7.98 5.93
CA PRO A 10 -43.87 9.02 5.28
C PRO A 10 -42.36 8.71 5.27
N MET A 11 -41.82 8.15 6.34
CA MET A 11 -40.41 7.75 6.45
C MET A 11 -40.10 6.57 5.51
N GLN A 12 -40.99 5.58 5.40
CA GLN A 12 -40.75 4.46 4.47
C GLN A 12 -40.84 4.90 3.01
N ARG A 13 -41.64 5.88 2.68
CA ARG A 13 -41.69 6.49 1.33
C ARG A 13 -40.34 7.20 1.03
N GLN A 14 -39.84 7.99 1.97
CA GLN A 14 -38.53 8.66 1.82
C GLN A 14 -37.43 7.64 1.62
N TYR A 15 -37.35 6.57 2.42
CA TYR A 15 -36.39 5.48 2.24
C TYR A 15 -36.49 4.85 0.85
N GLN A 16 -37.71 4.52 0.41
CA GLN A 16 -37.90 3.88 -0.88
C GLN A 16 -37.53 4.77 -2.04
N GLN A 17 -37.87 6.06 -2.01
CA GLN A 17 -37.47 7.03 -3.04
C GLN A 17 -35.94 7.16 -3.18
N ILE A 18 -35.22 7.17 -2.05
CA ILE A 18 -33.75 7.22 -2.04
C ILE A 18 -33.17 5.90 -2.55
N LYS A 19 -33.73 4.75 -2.13
CA LYS A 19 -33.25 3.44 -2.57
C LYS A 19 -33.48 3.19 -4.05
N GLU A 20 -34.60 3.63 -4.62
CA GLU A 20 -34.92 3.49 -6.04
C GLU A 20 -33.88 4.19 -6.94
N ARG A 21 -33.25 5.27 -6.46
CA ARG A 21 -32.17 5.96 -7.16
C ARG A 21 -30.79 5.30 -6.99
N ASN A 22 -30.63 4.39 -6.01
CA ASN A 22 -29.35 3.77 -5.62
C ASN A 22 -29.56 2.27 -5.33
N GLN A 23 -30.08 1.54 -6.33
CA GLN A 23 -30.47 0.14 -6.17
C GLN A 23 -29.31 -0.79 -5.92
N ASP A 24 -28.13 -0.46 -6.46
CA ASP A 24 -26.87 -1.21 -6.36
C ASP A 24 -26.13 -1.01 -5.03
N CYS A 25 -26.58 -0.05 -4.19
CA CYS A 25 -25.92 0.27 -2.92
C CYS A 25 -26.73 -0.28 -1.73
N ILE A 26 -26.06 -0.72 -0.67
CA ILE A 26 -26.69 -0.95 0.63
C ILE A 26 -26.95 0.41 1.28
N LEU A 27 -28.22 0.74 1.55
CA LEU A 27 -28.58 2.05 2.07
C LEU A 27 -28.53 2.10 3.60
N PHE A 28 -27.58 2.83 4.16
CA PHE A 28 -27.46 3.15 5.59
C PHE A 28 -28.25 4.42 5.88
N PHE A 29 -29.48 4.25 6.36
CA PHE A 29 -30.44 5.33 6.54
C PHE A 29 -30.44 5.83 7.99
N ARG A 30 -30.05 7.07 8.23
CA ARG A 30 -29.94 7.67 9.57
C ARG A 30 -31.28 7.84 10.25
N LEU A 31 -31.43 7.24 11.42
CA LEU A 31 -32.61 7.38 12.28
C LEU A 31 -32.16 7.54 13.75
N GLY A 32 -32.13 8.79 14.22
CA GLY A 32 -31.59 9.11 15.53
C GLY A 32 -30.11 8.67 15.69
N ASP A 33 -29.83 7.82 16.67
CA ASP A 33 -28.49 7.34 16.97
C ASP A 33 -28.07 6.08 16.18
N PHE A 34 -28.90 5.65 15.21
CA PHE A 34 -28.63 4.45 14.40
C PHE A 34 -28.65 4.75 12.91
N TYR A 35 -27.88 3.98 12.15
CA TYR A 35 -28.15 3.73 10.75
C TYR A 35 -28.97 2.45 10.63
N GLU A 36 -30.14 2.56 10.05
CA GLU A 36 -31.05 1.44 9.85
C GLU A 36 -31.12 1.05 8.37
N MET A 37 -31.16 -0.24 8.13
CA MET A 37 -31.31 -0.85 6.81
C MET A 37 -32.64 -1.60 6.78
N PHE A 38 -33.33 -1.64 5.64
CA PHE A 38 -34.63 -2.25 5.48
C PHE A 38 -34.65 -3.22 4.30
N ASN A 39 -35.63 -4.11 4.28
CA ASN A 39 -35.94 -5.07 3.22
C ASN A 39 -34.73 -5.94 2.85
N GLU A 40 -34.35 -6.00 1.57
CA GLU A 40 -33.22 -6.82 1.10
C GLU A 40 -31.88 -6.33 1.63
N ASP A 41 -31.70 -5.02 1.78
CA ASP A 41 -30.48 -4.45 2.38
C ASP A 41 -30.30 -4.94 3.83
N ALA A 42 -31.40 -5.02 4.60
CA ALA A 42 -31.33 -5.53 5.96
C ALA A 42 -30.95 -7.02 6.02
N LYS A 43 -31.51 -7.85 5.13
CA LYS A 43 -31.19 -9.27 5.04
C LYS A 43 -29.74 -9.49 4.67
N LEU A 44 -29.27 -8.74 3.67
CA LEU A 44 -27.89 -8.79 3.21
C LEU A 44 -26.91 -8.35 4.30
N ALA A 45 -27.14 -7.16 4.86
CA ALA A 45 -26.29 -6.61 5.92
C ALA A 45 -26.29 -7.48 7.18
N ALA A 46 -27.45 -8.02 7.59
CA ALA A 46 -27.53 -8.93 8.74
C ALA A 46 -26.67 -10.18 8.54
N ARG A 47 -26.66 -10.77 7.33
CA ARG A 47 -25.84 -11.93 6.99
C ARG A 47 -24.34 -11.59 6.95
N GLU A 48 -23.96 -10.50 6.27
CA GLU A 48 -22.55 -10.16 6.04
C GLU A 48 -21.86 -9.57 7.28
N LEU A 49 -22.64 -8.96 8.19
CA LEU A 49 -22.14 -8.28 9.38
C LEU A 49 -22.43 -9.01 10.69
N ASP A 50 -23.14 -10.15 10.64
CA ASP A 50 -23.61 -10.91 11.81
C ASP A 50 -24.54 -10.07 12.71
N LEU A 51 -25.43 -9.27 12.10
CA LEU A 51 -26.39 -8.45 12.83
C LEU A 51 -27.70 -9.18 13.06
N THR A 52 -28.35 -8.85 14.16
CA THR A 52 -29.70 -9.38 14.45
C THR A 52 -30.73 -8.76 13.49
N LEU A 53 -31.38 -9.59 12.69
CA LEU A 53 -32.51 -9.20 11.87
C LEU A 53 -33.74 -9.04 12.73
N THR A 54 -34.38 -7.89 12.70
CA THR A 54 -35.58 -7.53 13.48
C THR A 54 -36.65 -6.93 12.57
N SER A 55 -37.76 -6.45 13.14
CA SER A 55 -38.80 -5.73 12.44
C SER A 55 -39.42 -4.65 13.33
N ARG A 56 -39.79 -3.51 12.76
CA ARG A 56 -40.61 -2.47 13.46
C ARG A 56 -42.05 -2.86 13.60
N ASP A 57 -42.59 -3.63 12.65
CA ASP A 57 -44.00 -4.03 12.56
C ASP A 57 -44.26 -5.35 13.28
N ARG A 58 -43.76 -5.53 14.50
CA ARG A 58 -43.88 -6.80 15.25
C ARG A 58 -45.31 -7.26 15.52
N SER A 59 -46.28 -6.36 15.39
CA SER A 59 -47.74 -6.66 15.54
C SER A 59 -48.32 -7.30 14.28
N LYS A 60 -47.67 -7.28 13.14
CA LYS A 60 -48.12 -7.90 11.89
C LYS A 60 -47.68 -9.36 11.78
N PRO A 61 -48.37 -10.18 10.97
CA PRO A 61 -47.92 -11.52 10.63
C PRO A 61 -46.47 -11.49 10.08
N LYS A 62 -45.66 -12.52 10.36
CA LYS A 62 -44.25 -12.58 9.95
C LYS A 62 -44.01 -12.34 8.46
N GLU A 63 -44.95 -12.73 7.63
CA GLU A 63 -44.89 -12.56 6.17
C GLU A 63 -45.08 -11.10 5.71
N GLU A 64 -45.74 -10.28 6.53
CA GLU A 64 -45.98 -8.85 6.26
C GLU A 64 -45.04 -7.91 6.99
N GLN A 65 -44.15 -8.45 7.82
CA GLN A 65 -43.18 -7.64 8.56
C GLN A 65 -42.08 -7.13 7.63
N THR A 66 -41.71 -5.86 7.81
CA THR A 66 -40.56 -5.26 7.11
C THR A 66 -39.27 -5.64 7.81
N PRO A 67 -38.42 -6.48 7.20
CA PRO A 67 -37.11 -6.82 7.78
C PRO A 67 -36.29 -5.56 8.01
N MET A 68 -35.61 -5.50 9.15
CA MET A 68 -34.79 -4.36 9.55
C MET A 68 -33.58 -4.84 10.35
N CYS A 69 -32.42 -4.22 10.14
CA CYS A 69 -31.28 -4.26 11.06
C CYS A 69 -30.70 -2.86 11.19
N GLY A 70 -29.86 -2.63 12.19
CA GLY A 70 -29.23 -1.33 12.39
C GLY A 70 -27.93 -1.39 13.16
N VAL A 71 -27.10 -0.37 12.96
CA VAL A 71 -25.80 -0.19 13.63
C VAL A 71 -25.74 1.18 14.28
N PRO A 72 -25.07 1.33 15.44
CA PRO A 72 -24.91 2.64 16.07
C PRO A 72 -24.07 3.56 15.16
N TYR A 73 -24.46 4.83 15.04
CA TYR A 73 -23.80 5.76 14.13
C TYR A 73 -22.33 6.01 14.47
N HIS A 74 -21.97 6.01 15.75
CA HIS A 74 -20.60 6.26 16.22
C HIS A 74 -19.62 5.13 15.92
N SER A 75 -20.09 3.95 15.57
CA SER A 75 -19.28 2.78 15.22
C SER A 75 -19.48 2.31 13.78
N VAL A 76 -20.17 3.09 12.96
CA VAL A 76 -20.60 2.71 11.60
C VAL A 76 -19.42 2.38 10.68
N ASP A 77 -18.30 3.07 10.82
CA ASP A 77 -17.14 2.91 9.94
C ASP A 77 -16.59 1.48 9.92
N SER A 78 -16.59 0.80 11.08
CA SER A 78 -16.16 -0.59 11.18
C SER A 78 -17.08 -1.57 10.42
N TYR A 79 -18.37 -1.27 10.36
CA TYR A 79 -19.35 -2.06 9.61
C TYR A 79 -19.27 -1.78 8.10
N ILE A 80 -19.12 -0.51 7.73
CA ILE A 80 -18.89 -0.11 6.33
C ILE A 80 -17.62 -0.78 5.80
N ALA A 81 -16.52 -0.74 6.56
CA ALA A 81 -15.26 -1.38 6.19
C ALA A 81 -15.45 -2.86 5.81
N ARG A 82 -16.18 -3.62 6.62
CA ARG A 82 -16.46 -5.05 6.37
C ARG A 82 -17.28 -5.29 5.10
N LEU A 83 -18.23 -4.42 4.78
CA LEU A 83 -19.03 -4.54 3.54
C LEU A 83 -18.21 -4.16 2.31
N VAL A 84 -17.49 -3.04 2.39
CA VAL A 84 -16.67 -2.53 1.29
C VAL A 84 -15.52 -3.50 0.96
N GLN A 85 -14.87 -4.11 1.95
CA GLN A 85 -13.87 -5.16 1.74
C GLN A 85 -14.41 -6.40 1.02
N LYS A 86 -15.72 -6.65 1.12
CA LYS A 86 -16.40 -7.72 0.38
C LYS A 86 -16.94 -7.25 -0.99
N GLY A 87 -16.60 -6.02 -1.42
CA GLY A 87 -16.99 -5.47 -2.71
C GLY A 87 -18.38 -4.80 -2.75
N TYR A 88 -19.07 -4.66 -1.62
CA TYR A 88 -20.36 -3.97 -1.60
C TYR A 88 -20.21 -2.45 -1.58
N LYS A 89 -21.12 -1.76 -2.26
CA LYS A 89 -21.27 -0.30 -2.21
C LYS A 89 -22.21 0.09 -1.09
N VAL A 90 -21.87 1.10 -0.31
CA VAL A 90 -22.65 1.58 0.83
C VAL A 90 -23.02 3.04 0.63
N ALA A 91 -24.31 3.35 0.53
CA ALA A 91 -24.83 4.70 0.48
C ALA A 91 -25.14 5.22 1.89
N ILE A 92 -24.50 6.29 2.30
CA ILE A 92 -24.67 6.92 3.60
C ILE A 92 -25.71 8.03 3.46
N CYS A 93 -26.85 7.85 4.12
CA CYS A 93 -27.97 8.79 4.10
C CYS A 93 -28.09 9.48 5.46
N GLU A 94 -27.85 10.80 5.49
CA GLU A 94 -27.86 11.63 6.68
C GLU A 94 -29.11 12.51 6.78
N GLN A 95 -29.38 13.00 7.99
CA GLN A 95 -30.39 14.03 8.26
C GLN A 95 -29.82 15.38 7.81
N MET A 96 -30.50 16.05 6.89
CA MET A 96 -30.05 17.32 6.30
C MET A 96 -30.46 18.53 7.16
N GLU A 97 -31.38 18.37 8.11
CA GLU A 97 -31.83 19.39 9.02
C GLU A 97 -31.82 18.89 10.48
N ASP A 98 -31.79 19.82 11.43
CA ASP A 98 -31.83 19.49 12.85
C ASP A 98 -33.21 18.92 13.21
N PRO A 99 -33.31 17.69 13.75
CA PRO A 99 -34.57 17.09 14.16
C PRO A 99 -35.37 17.94 15.16
N ALA A 100 -34.69 18.77 15.97
CA ALA A 100 -35.33 19.65 16.95
C ALA A 100 -36.05 20.86 16.31
N LEU A 101 -35.63 21.23 15.10
CA LEU A 101 -36.17 22.39 14.35
C LEU A 101 -37.15 21.99 13.25
N ALA A 102 -37.18 20.71 12.89
CA ALA A 102 -37.99 20.18 11.81
C ALA A 102 -39.49 20.27 12.11
N LYS A 103 -40.25 20.92 11.23
CA LYS A 103 -41.73 20.99 11.30
C LYS A 103 -42.41 19.79 10.60
N GLY A 104 -41.97 18.57 10.93
CA GLY A 104 -42.52 17.37 10.30
C GLY A 104 -41.53 16.23 10.18
N LEU A 105 -41.53 15.54 9.01
CA LEU A 105 -40.53 14.52 8.73
C LEU A 105 -39.18 15.18 8.39
N VAL A 106 -38.16 14.85 9.15
CA VAL A 106 -36.79 15.30 8.88
C VAL A 106 -36.36 14.91 7.46
N GLU A 107 -35.89 15.86 6.69
CA GLU A 107 -35.34 15.61 5.35
C GLU A 107 -34.04 14.82 5.44
N ARG A 108 -33.84 13.85 4.54
CA ARG A 108 -32.67 13.01 4.45
C ARG A 108 -32.23 12.89 3.02
N ASP A 109 -30.92 12.91 2.81
CA ASP A 109 -30.32 12.67 1.49
C ASP A 109 -29.00 11.91 1.64
N ILE A 110 -28.52 11.35 0.53
CA ILE A 110 -27.23 10.69 0.47
C ILE A 110 -26.14 11.73 0.48
N THR A 111 -25.29 11.68 1.50
CA THR A 111 -24.12 12.55 1.62
C THR A 111 -22.91 12.00 0.87
N ARG A 112 -22.78 10.68 0.77
CA ARG A 112 -21.75 10.01 -0.04
C ARG A 112 -22.09 8.53 -0.24
N ILE A 113 -21.44 7.94 -1.25
CA ILE A 113 -21.45 6.51 -1.52
C ILE A 113 -20.01 6.00 -1.34
N VAL A 114 -19.82 5.04 -0.44
CA VAL A 114 -18.52 4.42 -0.17
C VAL A 114 -18.42 3.14 -0.98
N THR A 115 -17.37 3.05 -1.80
CA THR A 115 -17.04 1.89 -2.63
C THR A 115 -15.60 1.45 -2.35
N PRO A 116 -15.14 0.27 -2.80
CA PRO A 116 -13.76 -0.16 -2.59
C PRO A 116 -12.70 0.85 -3.03
N GLY A 117 -12.95 1.57 -4.13
CA GLY A 117 -12.03 2.57 -4.70
C GLY A 117 -12.15 3.98 -4.11
N THR A 118 -13.18 4.26 -3.29
CA THR A 118 -13.47 5.63 -2.82
C THR A 118 -13.38 5.81 -1.30
N VAL A 119 -12.78 4.86 -0.60
CA VAL A 119 -12.56 4.92 0.85
C VAL A 119 -11.59 6.05 1.21
N THR A 120 -11.90 6.80 2.27
CA THR A 120 -11.08 7.90 2.81
C THR A 120 -10.77 7.75 4.30
N GLU A 121 -11.49 6.90 5.02
CA GLU A 121 -11.34 6.65 6.44
C GLU A 121 -10.06 5.85 6.74
N SER A 122 -9.27 6.31 7.70
CA SER A 122 -7.98 5.70 8.06
C SER A 122 -8.14 4.25 8.54
N CYS A 123 -9.25 3.91 9.23
CA CYS A 123 -9.50 2.55 9.71
C CYS A 123 -9.80 1.53 8.60
N MET A 124 -10.08 2.00 7.38
CA MET A 124 -10.39 1.18 6.21
C MET A 124 -9.21 1.07 5.23
N LEU A 125 -8.20 1.90 5.38
CA LEU A 125 -7.07 2.02 4.47
C LEU A 125 -5.79 1.42 5.07
N ASP A 126 -4.98 0.79 4.23
CA ASP A 126 -3.59 0.47 4.56
C ASP A 126 -2.76 1.76 4.48
N GLU A 127 -2.03 2.09 5.55
CA GLU A 127 -1.22 3.31 5.63
C GLU A 127 -0.12 3.36 4.58
N SER A 128 0.46 2.20 4.24
CA SER A 128 1.59 2.05 3.31
C SER A 128 1.19 1.78 1.86
N LYS A 129 -0.13 1.80 1.55
CA LYS A 129 -0.65 1.51 0.20
C LYS A 129 -1.63 2.57 -0.25
N ASN A 130 -1.54 2.95 -1.52
CA ASN A 130 -2.55 3.77 -2.17
C ASN A 130 -3.82 2.95 -2.44
N ASN A 131 -4.98 3.61 -2.46
CA ASN A 131 -6.27 3.00 -2.78
C ASN A 131 -6.82 3.59 -4.07
N TYR A 132 -6.46 2.99 -5.20
CA TYR A 132 -6.85 3.52 -6.49
C TYR A 132 -8.24 3.03 -6.94
N MET A 133 -9.04 3.98 -7.43
CA MET A 133 -10.14 3.72 -8.36
C MET A 133 -9.62 3.93 -9.78
N GLY A 134 -9.91 2.99 -10.69
CA GLY A 134 -9.52 3.06 -12.08
C GLY A 134 -10.69 3.28 -13.03
N CYS A 135 -10.38 3.79 -14.21
CA CYS A 135 -11.32 3.83 -15.36
C CYS A 135 -10.59 3.36 -16.60
N LEU A 136 -11.19 2.39 -17.29
CA LEU A 136 -10.72 1.85 -18.57
C LEU A 136 -11.74 2.17 -19.66
N TYR A 137 -11.32 2.90 -20.67
CA TYR A 137 -12.10 3.19 -21.86
C TYR A 137 -11.38 2.68 -23.11
N GLY A 138 -12.08 1.91 -23.92
CA GLY A 138 -11.58 1.38 -25.19
C GLY A 138 -12.28 1.96 -26.40
N GLU A 139 -11.50 2.39 -27.41
CA GLU A 139 -12.03 2.90 -28.66
C GLU A 139 -11.05 2.68 -29.82
N GLY A 140 -11.50 1.98 -30.87
CA GLY A 140 -10.71 1.79 -32.08
C GLY A 140 -9.36 1.09 -31.85
N GLY A 141 -9.28 0.17 -30.90
CA GLY A 141 -8.07 -0.58 -30.55
C GLY A 141 -7.05 0.21 -29.72
N ARG A 142 -7.42 1.38 -29.22
CA ARG A 142 -6.65 2.16 -28.25
C ARG A 142 -7.39 2.22 -26.92
N PHE A 143 -6.63 2.28 -25.82
CA PHE A 143 -7.20 2.26 -24.49
C PHE A 143 -6.73 3.49 -23.68
N GLY A 144 -7.71 4.24 -23.18
CA GLY A 144 -7.47 5.26 -22.15
C GLY A 144 -7.58 4.63 -20.76
N LEU A 145 -6.60 4.89 -19.92
CA LEU A 145 -6.58 4.47 -18.51
C LEU A 145 -6.42 5.68 -17.61
N ALA A 146 -7.26 5.78 -16.60
CA ALA A 146 -7.15 6.77 -15.55
C ALA A 146 -7.20 6.08 -14.18
N PHE A 147 -6.41 6.58 -13.22
CA PHE A 147 -6.37 6.10 -11.84
C PHE A 147 -6.40 7.26 -10.87
N CYS A 148 -7.24 7.20 -9.85
CA CYS A 148 -7.33 8.20 -8.81
C CYS A 148 -7.35 7.56 -7.42
N ASP A 149 -6.54 8.10 -6.51
CA ASP A 149 -6.64 7.82 -5.08
C ASP A 149 -7.27 9.03 -4.39
N VAL A 150 -8.54 8.90 -4.04
CA VAL A 150 -9.31 9.96 -3.38
C VAL A 150 -8.72 10.33 -2.02
N SER A 151 -8.08 9.37 -1.34
CA SER A 151 -7.50 9.59 -0.01
C SER A 151 -6.23 10.46 -0.02
N THR A 152 -5.54 10.56 -1.17
CA THR A 152 -4.31 11.36 -1.33
C THR A 152 -4.44 12.48 -2.35
N GLY A 153 -5.44 12.41 -3.24
CA GLY A 153 -5.64 13.33 -4.35
C GLY A 153 -4.75 13.06 -5.57
N ALA A 154 -4.07 11.91 -5.62
CA ALA A 154 -3.26 11.51 -6.77
C ALA A 154 -4.13 11.10 -7.95
N PHE A 155 -3.90 11.69 -9.14
CA PHE A 155 -4.66 11.41 -10.37
C PHE A 155 -3.70 11.19 -11.54
N PHE A 156 -3.73 9.99 -12.11
CA PHE A 156 -2.86 9.56 -13.21
C PHE A 156 -3.67 9.20 -14.44
N VAL A 157 -3.12 9.50 -15.62
CA VAL A 157 -3.74 9.16 -16.91
C VAL A 157 -2.69 8.68 -17.89
N THR A 158 -3.02 7.67 -18.68
CA THR A 158 -2.16 7.16 -19.76
C THR A 158 -2.96 6.62 -20.93
N LEU A 159 -2.28 6.41 -22.06
CA LEU A 159 -2.78 5.70 -23.23
C LEU A 159 -2.02 4.38 -23.37
N CYS A 160 -2.75 3.29 -23.58
CA CYS A 160 -2.21 1.98 -23.90
C CYS A 160 -2.54 1.62 -25.35
N ALA A 161 -1.57 0.98 -26.02
CA ALA A 161 -1.69 0.59 -27.43
C ALA A 161 -2.38 -0.76 -27.61
N ASP A 162 -2.36 -1.62 -26.58
CA ASP A 162 -2.89 -2.97 -26.59
C ASP A 162 -3.35 -3.44 -25.21
N ALA A 163 -4.06 -4.55 -25.17
CA ALA A 163 -4.61 -5.13 -23.95
C ALA A 163 -3.53 -5.59 -22.95
N GLN A 164 -2.34 -5.98 -23.42
CA GLN A 164 -1.25 -6.39 -22.53
C GLN A 164 -0.66 -5.20 -21.78
N SER A 165 -0.52 -4.06 -22.46
CA SER A 165 -0.11 -2.81 -21.81
C SER A 165 -1.15 -2.37 -20.79
N VAL A 166 -2.46 -2.55 -21.06
CA VAL A 166 -3.54 -2.32 -20.09
C VAL A 166 -3.36 -3.20 -18.85
N ALA A 167 -3.15 -4.52 -19.04
CA ALA A 167 -2.94 -5.45 -17.95
C ALA A 167 -1.71 -5.10 -17.09
N SER A 168 -0.62 -4.66 -17.72
CA SER A 168 0.60 -4.20 -17.04
C SER A 168 0.35 -2.95 -16.20
N GLU A 169 -0.40 -1.97 -16.72
CA GLU A 169 -0.75 -0.76 -15.98
C GLU A 169 -1.74 -1.05 -14.83
N LEU A 170 -2.74 -1.91 -15.04
CA LEU A 170 -3.60 -2.39 -13.96
C LEU A 170 -2.78 -3.06 -12.85
N GLY A 171 -1.80 -3.89 -13.22
CA GLY A 171 -0.87 -4.48 -12.25
C GLY A 171 0.00 -3.46 -11.52
N ARG A 172 0.40 -2.38 -12.19
CA ARG A 172 1.21 -1.30 -11.62
C ARG A 172 0.47 -0.51 -10.55
N PHE A 173 -0.80 -0.19 -10.78
CA PHE A 173 -1.61 0.59 -9.83
C PHE A 173 -2.37 -0.30 -8.85
N SER A 174 -2.63 -1.56 -9.20
CA SER A 174 -3.41 -2.51 -8.38
C SER A 174 -4.69 -1.88 -7.83
N PRO A 175 -5.58 -1.36 -8.70
CA PRO A 175 -6.77 -0.65 -8.26
C PRO A 175 -7.71 -1.57 -7.48
N SER A 176 -8.39 -1.03 -6.46
CA SER A 176 -9.42 -1.75 -5.69
C SER A 176 -10.74 -1.84 -6.46
N GLU A 177 -10.97 -0.89 -7.35
CA GLU A 177 -12.18 -0.81 -8.16
C GLU A 177 -11.85 -0.24 -9.55
N VAL A 178 -12.45 -0.79 -10.60
CA VAL A 178 -12.30 -0.29 -11.98
C VAL A 178 -13.66 -0.17 -12.64
N MET A 179 -13.94 1.00 -13.19
CA MET A 179 -15.04 1.19 -14.14
C MET A 179 -14.53 0.96 -15.55
N ARG A 180 -15.24 0.18 -16.37
CA ARG A 180 -14.86 -0.06 -17.76
C ARG A 180 -16.04 0.11 -18.73
N PHE A 181 -15.77 0.60 -19.93
CA PHE A 181 -16.75 0.77 -21.00
C PHE A 181 -16.07 1.00 -22.36
N GLY A 182 -16.85 0.92 -23.43
CA GLY A 182 -16.34 1.05 -24.79
C GLY A 182 -16.02 -0.31 -25.42
N THR A 183 -15.19 -0.30 -26.48
CA THR A 183 -14.86 -1.50 -27.26
C THR A 183 -13.60 -2.19 -26.77
N ASP A 184 -13.53 -3.52 -26.94
CA ASP A 184 -12.34 -4.35 -26.66
C ASP A 184 -11.86 -4.40 -25.21
N VAL A 185 -12.62 -3.86 -24.25
CA VAL A 185 -12.28 -3.81 -22.81
C VAL A 185 -12.41 -5.16 -22.09
N SER A 186 -12.98 -6.16 -22.73
CA SER A 186 -13.20 -7.52 -22.21
C SER A 186 -12.28 -8.56 -22.88
N SER A 187 -11.07 -8.16 -23.28
CA SER A 187 -10.08 -9.12 -23.81
C SER A 187 -9.56 -10.03 -22.72
N GLU A 188 -9.10 -11.23 -23.08
CA GLU A 188 -8.63 -12.26 -22.14
C GLU A 188 -7.53 -11.72 -21.18
N ALA A 189 -6.59 -10.92 -21.69
CA ALA A 189 -5.51 -10.33 -20.87
C ALA A 189 -6.05 -9.36 -19.81
N ILE A 190 -7.07 -8.56 -20.14
CA ILE A 190 -7.72 -7.61 -19.23
C ILE A 190 -8.56 -8.36 -18.19
N GLU A 191 -9.34 -9.36 -18.62
CA GLU A 191 -10.14 -10.20 -17.73
C GLU A 191 -9.27 -10.96 -16.72
N ASP A 192 -8.17 -11.56 -17.19
CA ASP A 192 -7.21 -12.24 -16.33
C ASP A 192 -6.62 -11.27 -15.28
N ALA A 193 -6.18 -10.07 -15.70
CA ALA A 193 -5.63 -9.07 -14.82
C ALA A 193 -6.65 -8.63 -13.74
N LEU A 194 -7.87 -8.29 -14.13
CA LEU A 194 -8.89 -7.73 -13.23
C LEU A 194 -9.44 -8.77 -12.25
N PHE A 195 -9.84 -9.93 -12.73
CA PHE A 195 -10.60 -10.89 -11.92
C PHE A 195 -9.73 -11.97 -11.28
N ARG A 196 -8.73 -12.51 -11.99
CA ARG A 196 -7.92 -13.62 -11.48
C ARG A 196 -6.72 -13.15 -10.66
N ARG A 197 -6.02 -12.11 -11.14
CA ARG A 197 -4.76 -11.67 -10.52
C ARG A 197 -4.93 -10.59 -9.49
N LEU A 198 -5.76 -9.59 -9.77
CA LEU A 198 -5.97 -8.45 -8.87
C LEU A 198 -7.20 -8.62 -7.98
N SER A 199 -8.15 -9.49 -8.35
CA SER A 199 -9.44 -9.64 -7.66
C SER A 199 -10.15 -8.28 -7.47
N CYS A 200 -10.11 -7.44 -8.50
CA CYS A 200 -10.61 -6.09 -8.50
C CYS A 200 -12.15 -6.07 -8.61
N CYS A 201 -12.79 -5.12 -7.93
CA CYS A 201 -14.21 -4.83 -8.18
C CYS A 201 -14.35 -4.13 -9.53
N VAL A 202 -15.24 -4.64 -10.38
CA VAL A 202 -15.44 -4.09 -11.73
C VAL A 202 -16.86 -3.60 -11.90
N ASP A 203 -17.00 -2.34 -12.32
CA ASP A 203 -18.26 -1.72 -12.71
C ASP A 203 -18.31 -1.57 -14.23
N GLU A 204 -19.44 -1.94 -14.80
CA GLU A 204 -19.69 -1.76 -16.23
C GLU A 204 -20.34 -0.38 -16.45
N GLY A 205 -19.64 0.51 -17.13
CA GLY A 205 -20.21 1.77 -17.61
C GLY A 205 -21.12 1.53 -18.81
N LYS A 206 -22.12 2.38 -19.00
CA LYS A 206 -22.98 2.32 -20.18
C LYS A 206 -22.35 3.04 -21.34
N ASP A 207 -22.37 2.43 -22.52
CA ASP A 207 -21.92 3.08 -23.76
C ASP A 207 -22.72 4.37 -23.99
N GLY A 208 -22.01 5.44 -24.31
CA GLY A 208 -22.60 6.77 -24.49
C GLY A 208 -22.96 7.52 -23.19
N GLN A 209 -22.65 6.96 -22.03
CA GLN A 209 -22.86 7.64 -20.73
C GLN A 209 -21.91 8.84 -20.56
N PHE A 210 -20.72 8.75 -21.13
CA PHE A 210 -19.69 9.79 -21.05
C PHE A 210 -19.32 10.24 -22.47
N SER A 211 -19.66 11.47 -22.82
CA SER A 211 -19.26 12.05 -24.10
C SER A 211 -17.86 12.66 -24.01
N LEU A 212 -17.13 12.73 -25.11
CA LEU A 212 -15.82 13.39 -25.16
C LEU A 212 -15.94 14.87 -24.77
N GLU A 213 -16.94 15.57 -25.32
CA GLU A 213 -17.17 17.01 -25.08
C GLU A 213 -17.45 17.31 -23.60
N ASP A 214 -18.31 16.51 -22.95
CA ASP A 214 -18.61 16.68 -21.52
C ASP A 214 -17.37 16.40 -20.66
N CYS A 215 -16.57 15.38 -21.00
CA CYS A 215 -15.33 15.04 -20.30
C CYS A 215 -14.28 16.16 -20.45
N GLU A 216 -14.13 16.76 -21.64
CA GLU A 216 -13.23 17.90 -21.87
C GLU A 216 -13.62 19.09 -20.99
N VAL A 217 -14.88 19.50 -21.05
CA VAL A 217 -15.40 20.61 -20.25
C VAL A 217 -15.22 20.38 -18.75
N LEU A 218 -15.52 19.17 -18.30
CA LEU A 218 -15.39 18.81 -16.90
C LEU A 218 -13.93 18.88 -16.42
N LEU A 219 -12.99 18.31 -17.18
CA LEU A 219 -11.56 18.32 -16.84
C LEU A 219 -10.99 19.74 -16.82
N GLU A 220 -11.26 20.54 -17.87
CA GLU A 220 -10.76 21.91 -17.94
C GLU A 220 -11.32 22.78 -16.81
N LYS A 221 -12.58 22.60 -16.46
CA LYS A 221 -13.21 23.30 -15.34
C LYS A 221 -12.62 22.90 -13.99
N HIS A 222 -12.46 21.60 -13.75
CA HIS A 222 -11.99 21.09 -12.45
C HIS A 222 -10.53 21.47 -12.20
N PHE A 223 -9.64 21.23 -13.18
CA PHE A 223 -8.21 21.51 -13.04
C PHE A 223 -7.83 22.96 -13.36
N SER A 224 -8.76 23.78 -13.87
CA SER A 224 -8.52 25.15 -14.31
C SER A 224 -7.33 25.24 -15.31
N GLN A 225 -7.19 24.25 -16.19
CA GLN A 225 -6.15 24.09 -17.19
C GLN A 225 -6.75 23.60 -18.50
N SER A 226 -6.18 24.01 -19.64
CA SER A 226 -6.57 23.43 -20.92
C SER A 226 -6.05 22.00 -21.09
N LEU A 227 -6.69 21.18 -21.95
CA LEU A 227 -6.22 19.84 -22.28
C LEU A 227 -4.76 19.82 -22.75
N ALA A 228 -4.31 20.86 -23.46
CA ALA A 228 -2.92 21.00 -23.90
C ALA A 228 -1.94 21.19 -22.73
N GLN A 229 -2.31 21.97 -21.71
CA GLN A 229 -1.50 22.13 -20.49
C GLN A 229 -1.45 20.86 -19.64
N MET A 230 -2.53 20.08 -19.63
CA MET A 230 -2.59 18.76 -18.98
C MET A 230 -1.88 17.66 -19.79
N GLY A 231 -1.43 17.94 -21.03
CA GLY A 231 -0.76 16.96 -21.91
C GLY A 231 -1.72 15.99 -22.59
N LEU A 232 -3.03 16.25 -22.61
CA LEU A 232 -4.07 15.36 -23.16
C LEU A 232 -4.56 15.76 -24.57
N ALA A 233 -4.01 16.80 -25.17
CA ALA A 233 -4.42 17.28 -26.49
C ALA A 233 -4.26 16.16 -27.55
N GLY A 234 -5.32 15.88 -28.30
CA GLY A 234 -5.34 14.84 -29.34
C GLY A 234 -5.40 13.40 -28.83
N MET A 235 -5.79 13.19 -27.57
CA MET A 235 -5.88 11.89 -26.93
C MET A 235 -7.30 11.58 -26.41
N PRO A 236 -8.30 11.41 -27.29
CA PRO A 236 -9.71 11.30 -26.90
C PRO A 236 -9.96 10.17 -25.90
N ALA A 237 -9.36 8.99 -26.08
CA ALA A 237 -9.56 7.88 -25.17
C ALA A 237 -9.04 8.19 -23.75
N ALA A 238 -7.90 8.89 -23.61
CA ALA A 238 -7.39 9.32 -22.31
C ALA A 238 -8.28 10.38 -21.65
N VAL A 239 -8.80 11.32 -22.43
CA VAL A 239 -9.72 12.37 -21.97
C VAL A 239 -11.02 11.76 -21.47
N VAL A 240 -11.63 10.82 -22.23
CA VAL A 240 -12.86 10.14 -21.81
C VAL A 240 -12.63 9.32 -20.54
N ALA A 241 -11.55 8.54 -20.45
CA ALA A 241 -11.23 7.78 -19.25
C ALA A 241 -11.05 8.67 -18.02
N ALA A 242 -10.32 9.77 -18.14
CA ALA A 242 -10.09 10.72 -17.05
C ALA A 242 -11.38 11.47 -16.64
N GLY A 243 -12.14 11.97 -17.63
CA GLY A 243 -13.39 12.68 -17.38
C GLY A 243 -14.46 11.81 -16.76
N ALA A 244 -14.60 10.57 -17.26
CA ALA A 244 -15.53 9.60 -16.71
C ALA A 244 -15.19 9.23 -15.26
N LEU A 245 -13.89 9.00 -14.95
CA LEU A 245 -13.44 8.75 -13.60
C LEU A 245 -13.76 9.93 -12.67
N LEU A 246 -13.41 11.14 -13.07
CA LEU A 246 -13.69 12.35 -12.29
C LEU A 246 -15.19 12.55 -12.04
N GLN A 247 -16.01 12.40 -13.07
CA GLN A 247 -17.47 12.53 -12.95
C GLN A 247 -18.05 11.49 -12.01
N THR A 248 -17.57 10.26 -12.06
CA THR A 248 -18.00 9.18 -11.18
C THR A 248 -17.60 9.50 -9.73
N LEU A 249 -16.37 9.94 -9.48
CA LEU A 249 -15.91 10.34 -8.15
C LEU A 249 -16.72 11.50 -7.57
N LEU A 250 -17.02 12.53 -8.35
CA LEU A 250 -17.87 13.66 -7.94
C LEU A 250 -19.28 13.17 -7.58
N THR A 251 -19.81 12.21 -8.32
CA THR A 251 -21.14 11.64 -8.08
C THR A 251 -21.16 10.80 -6.79
N LEU A 252 -20.12 10.01 -6.53
CA LEU A 252 -20.01 9.14 -5.35
C LEU A 252 -19.73 9.95 -4.08
N GLN A 253 -18.82 10.92 -4.14
CA GLN A 253 -18.39 11.70 -2.97
C GLN A 253 -19.30 12.89 -2.65
N LYS A 254 -20.15 13.31 -3.59
CA LYS A 254 -21.08 14.45 -3.41
C LYS A 254 -20.41 15.76 -2.96
N ASN A 255 -19.13 15.94 -3.28
CA ASN A 255 -18.36 17.15 -3.03
C ASN A 255 -17.49 17.50 -4.25
N ASP A 256 -16.85 18.65 -4.23
CA ASP A 256 -16.08 19.19 -5.37
C ASP A 256 -14.69 18.57 -5.56
N LEU A 257 -14.26 17.70 -4.64
CA LEU A 257 -12.94 17.05 -4.65
C LEU A 257 -11.76 18.02 -4.86
N ALA A 258 -11.84 19.21 -4.25
CA ALA A 258 -10.89 20.30 -4.45
C ALA A 258 -9.43 19.96 -4.09
N HIS A 259 -9.17 18.83 -3.43
CA HIS A 259 -7.82 18.31 -3.17
C HIS A 259 -7.23 17.56 -4.36
N ILE A 260 -8.02 17.13 -5.35
CA ILE A 260 -7.54 16.55 -6.60
C ILE A 260 -7.20 17.70 -7.55
N ARG A 261 -5.96 18.21 -7.46
CA ARG A 261 -5.56 19.47 -8.14
C ARG A 261 -4.73 19.26 -9.39
N GLN A 262 -4.11 18.10 -9.55
CA GLN A 262 -3.22 17.83 -10.66
C GLN A 262 -3.58 16.49 -11.30
N LEU A 263 -3.73 16.53 -12.60
CA LEU A 263 -3.78 15.37 -13.45
C LEU A 263 -2.39 15.14 -14.02
N GLN A 264 -1.83 13.96 -13.79
CA GLN A 264 -0.50 13.58 -14.28
C GLN A 264 -0.65 12.64 -15.47
N TYR A 265 -0.51 13.20 -16.68
CA TYR A 265 -0.32 12.36 -17.87
C TYR A 265 1.09 11.78 -17.88
N TYR A 266 1.20 10.48 -18.13
CA TYR A 266 2.48 9.80 -18.30
C TYR A 266 2.45 8.84 -19.48
N THR A 267 3.60 8.65 -20.11
CA THR A 267 3.80 7.65 -21.15
C THR A 267 4.34 6.36 -20.52
N THR A 268 3.84 5.22 -20.99
CA THR A 268 4.26 3.89 -20.48
C THR A 268 5.77 3.68 -20.62
N GLY A 269 6.41 4.23 -21.68
CA GLY A 269 7.86 4.10 -21.92
C GLY A 269 8.77 4.96 -21.02
N ARG A 270 8.26 5.69 -20.03
CA ARG A 270 9.08 6.48 -19.10
C ARG A 270 9.67 5.64 -17.95
N PHE A 271 9.06 4.51 -17.66
CA PHE A 271 9.42 3.61 -16.58
C PHE A 271 9.76 2.23 -17.12
N MET A 272 10.60 1.49 -16.40
CA MET A 272 10.81 0.08 -16.66
C MET A 272 9.47 -0.67 -16.58
N GLU A 273 9.18 -1.45 -17.61
CA GLU A 273 7.98 -2.27 -17.60
C GLU A 273 8.20 -3.56 -16.82
N LEU A 274 7.29 -3.82 -15.91
CA LEU A 274 7.21 -5.03 -15.11
C LEU A 274 5.81 -5.59 -15.29
N ASP A 275 5.69 -6.75 -15.93
CA ASP A 275 4.42 -7.44 -16.01
C ASP A 275 3.97 -8.02 -14.66
N LEU A 276 2.76 -8.52 -14.59
CA LEU A 276 2.21 -9.11 -13.37
C LEU A 276 3.02 -10.30 -12.89
N ASP A 277 3.57 -11.08 -13.81
CA ASP A 277 4.38 -12.25 -13.49
C ASP A 277 5.74 -11.87 -12.92
N ALA A 278 6.41 -10.87 -13.48
CA ALA A 278 7.67 -10.37 -12.94
C ALA A 278 7.50 -9.81 -11.52
N ARG A 279 6.45 -9.02 -11.28
CA ARG A 279 6.13 -8.49 -9.93
C ARG A 279 5.93 -9.59 -8.91
N ARG A 280 5.14 -10.61 -9.27
CA ARG A 280 4.84 -11.77 -8.44
C ARG A 280 6.07 -12.65 -8.22
N ASN A 281 6.77 -13.02 -9.30
CA ASN A 281 7.90 -13.95 -9.25
C ASN A 281 9.11 -13.36 -8.52
N LEU A 282 9.30 -12.04 -8.56
CA LEU A 282 10.34 -11.32 -7.83
C LEU A 282 9.93 -10.94 -6.41
N GLU A 283 8.67 -11.20 -6.03
CA GLU A 283 8.13 -10.87 -4.70
C GLU A 283 8.46 -9.44 -4.28
N LEU A 284 8.10 -8.47 -5.15
CA LEU A 284 8.48 -7.08 -4.95
C LEU A 284 7.80 -6.46 -3.72
N THR A 285 6.48 -6.63 -3.60
CA THR A 285 5.64 -5.98 -2.59
C THR A 285 4.88 -6.96 -1.70
N GLU A 286 4.60 -8.16 -2.21
CA GLU A 286 3.88 -9.23 -1.51
C GLU A 286 4.51 -10.59 -1.83
N THR A 287 4.55 -11.50 -0.84
CA THR A 287 5.04 -12.87 -1.04
C THR A 287 4.05 -13.70 -1.83
N MET A 288 4.52 -14.64 -2.65
CA MET A 288 3.66 -15.48 -3.49
C MET A 288 2.68 -16.35 -2.70
N ARG A 289 3.08 -16.87 -1.53
CA ARG A 289 2.28 -17.82 -0.74
C ARG A 289 1.36 -17.14 0.26
N SER A 290 1.89 -16.28 1.13
CA SER A 290 1.15 -15.69 2.26
C SER A 290 0.56 -14.33 1.95
N LYS A 291 0.91 -13.71 0.81
CA LYS A 291 0.49 -12.35 0.46
C LYS A 291 0.87 -11.30 1.51
N GLU A 292 1.97 -11.54 2.21
CA GLU A 292 2.49 -10.66 3.25
C GLU A 292 3.62 -9.77 2.71
N LYS A 293 3.79 -8.61 3.32
CA LYS A 293 4.91 -7.70 3.06
C LYS A 293 6.24 -8.29 3.53
N LYS A 294 6.26 -9.00 4.67
CA LYS A 294 7.47 -9.59 5.24
C LYS A 294 8.05 -10.67 4.32
N GLY A 295 9.32 -10.55 3.96
CA GLY A 295 9.99 -11.44 3.02
C GLY A 295 9.99 -10.95 1.58
N THR A 296 9.62 -9.70 1.33
CA THR A 296 9.63 -9.04 0.01
C THR A 296 10.77 -8.05 -0.11
N LEU A 297 11.04 -7.56 -1.34
CA LEU A 297 12.01 -6.47 -1.54
C LEU A 297 11.57 -5.20 -0.83
N LEU A 298 10.27 -4.85 -0.90
CA LEU A 298 9.73 -3.71 -0.18
C LEU A 298 9.99 -3.80 1.32
N TRP A 299 9.81 -4.97 1.94
CA TRP A 299 10.09 -5.15 3.37
C TRP A 299 11.55 -4.89 3.73
N VAL A 300 12.49 -5.23 2.84
CA VAL A 300 13.93 -4.97 3.06
C VAL A 300 14.24 -3.49 3.00
N LEU A 301 13.65 -2.77 2.03
CA LEU A 301 13.96 -1.37 1.73
C LEU A 301 13.17 -0.38 2.59
N ASP A 302 12.03 -0.80 3.15
CA ASP A 302 11.13 0.09 3.88
C ASP A 302 11.59 0.32 5.32
N LYS A 303 12.25 1.45 5.52
CA LYS A 303 12.60 2.06 6.78
C LYS A 303 12.03 3.48 6.88
N THR A 304 10.99 3.76 6.08
CA THR A 304 10.32 5.05 6.10
C THR A 304 9.64 5.30 7.45
N HIS A 305 9.57 6.56 7.83
CA HIS A 305 9.01 7.01 9.09
C HIS A 305 7.61 7.63 8.92
N THR A 306 7.27 8.02 7.68
CA THR A 306 5.97 8.58 7.33
C THR A 306 5.16 7.62 6.45
N ALA A 307 3.85 7.61 6.60
CA ALA A 307 2.96 6.83 5.75
C ALA A 307 3.08 7.25 4.27
N MET A 308 3.26 8.55 4.02
CA MET A 308 3.49 9.12 2.69
C MET A 308 4.77 8.58 2.05
N GLY A 309 5.87 8.51 2.82
CA GLY A 309 7.13 7.91 2.40
C GLY A 309 6.97 6.44 2.06
N GLY A 310 6.26 5.67 2.88
CA GLY A 310 5.98 4.25 2.62
C GLY A 310 5.22 4.04 1.29
N ARG A 311 4.18 4.84 1.02
CA ARG A 311 3.43 4.82 -0.25
C ARG A 311 4.34 5.18 -1.44
N LEU A 312 5.15 6.20 -1.28
CA LEU A 312 6.05 6.64 -2.35
C LEU A 312 7.16 5.62 -2.63
N LEU A 313 7.74 4.99 -1.60
CA LEU A 313 8.73 3.92 -1.75
C LEU A 313 8.16 2.73 -2.53
N ARG A 314 6.94 2.29 -2.19
CA ARG A 314 6.22 1.27 -2.95
C ARG A 314 6.07 1.69 -4.42
N SER A 315 5.63 2.93 -4.67
CA SER A 315 5.48 3.47 -6.02
C SER A 315 6.83 3.50 -6.79
N TRP A 316 7.94 3.88 -6.14
CA TRP A 316 9.25 3.88 -6.80
C TRP A 316 9.73 2.46 -7.15
N LEU A 317 9.43 1.49 -6.30
CA LEU A 317 9.75 0.09 -6.55
C LEU A 317 8.94 -0.48 -7.73
N GLU A 318 7.68 -0.09 -7.83
CA GLU A 318 6.78 -0.52 -8.91
C GLU A 318 7.02 0.23 -10.23
N LYS A 319 7.71 1.36 -10.19
CA LYS A 319 8.00 2.25 -11.33
C LYS A 319 9.49 2.60 -11.40
N PRO A 320 10.43 1.63 -11.60
CA PRO A 320 11.84 1.96 -11.77
C PRO A 320 12.04 2.88 -12.98
N LEU A 321 12.99 3.80 -12.89
CA LEU A 321 13.19 4.84 -13.90
C LEU A 321 13.98 4.31 -15.10
N LEU A 322 13.74 4.92 -16.27
CA LEU A 322 14.55 4.75 -17.49
C LEU A 322 15.42 6.00 -17.79
N ASP A 323 15.23 7.08 -17.07
CA ASP A 323 16.05 8.28 -17.20
C ASP A 323 17.31 8.19 -16.32
N PRO A 324 18.50 8.04 -16.92
CA PRO A 324 19.74 7.91 -16.17
C PRO A 324 20.08 9.16 -15.35
N VAL A 325 19.62 10.33 -15.77
CA VAL A 325 19.87 11.58 -15.04
C VAL A 325 19.10 11.58 -13.72
N GLU A 326 17.82 11.24 -13.76
CA GLU A 326 16.99 11.17 -12.55
C GLU A 326 17.44 10.04 -11.62
N ILE A 327 17.85 8.89 -12.17
CA ILE A 327 18.40 7.78 -11.37
C ILE A 327 19.67 8.27 -10.64
N THR A 328 20.62 8.91 -11.38
CA THR A 328 21.87 9.37 -10.80
C THR A 328 21.65 10.46 -9.75
N ARG A 329 20.63 11.33 -9.93
CA ARG A 329 20.24 12.33 -8.93
C ARG A 329 19.77 11.68 -7.63
N ARG A 330 18.98 10.60 -7.72
CA ARG A 330 18.56 9.82 -6.53
C ARG A 330 19.75 9.16 -5.86
N HIS A 331 20.67 8.55 -6.63
CA HIS A 331 21.89 7.95 -6.08
C HIS A 331 22.76 8.98 -5.35
N ALA A 332 22.93 10.18 -5.92
CA ALA A 332 23.69 11.26 -5.27
C ALA A 332 23.05 11.72 -3.95
N ALA A 333 21.71 11.76 -3.90
CA ALA A 333 20.99 12.10 -2.68
C ALA A 333 21.13 11.01 -1.62
N VAL A 334 21.06 9.74 -2.01
CA VAL A 334 21.29 8.61 -1.11
C VAL A 334 22.72 8.64 -0.58
N GLU A 335 23.73 8.88 -1.44
CA GLU A 335 25.14 8.97 -1.06
C GLU A 335 25.39 10.05 -0.01
N ASP A 336 24.86 11.25 -0.23
CA ASP A 336 24.98 12.37 0.72
C ASP A 336 24.46 12.00 2.11
N LEU A 337 23.32 11.30 2.17
CA LEU A 337 22.72 10.80 3.43
C LEU A 337 23.47 9.58 4.00
N VAL A 338 24.14 8.79 3.19
CA VAL A 338 25.02 7.68 3.64
C VAL A 338 26.26 8.24 4.32
N ASP A 339 26.89 9.24 3.72
CA ASP A 339 28.12 9.84 4.21
C ASP A 339 27.89 10.68 5.48
N ASN A 340 26.73 11.32 5.60
CA ASN A 340 26.39 12.16 6.75
C ASN A 340 25.46 11.45 7.74
N VAL A 341 26.04 10.55 8.53
CA VAL A 341 25.30 9.69 9.48
C VAL A 341 24.55 10.48 10.55
N ILE A 342 25.12 11.59 11.04
CA ILE A 342 24.50 12.42 12.09
C ILE A 342 23.26 13.10 11.53
N LEU A 343 23.40 13.79 10.41
CA LEU A 343 22.27 14.48 9.77
C LEU A 343 21.15 13.51 9.39
N ARG A 344 21.49 12.33 8.89
CA ARG A 344 20.49 11.30 8.61
C ARG A 344 19.73 10.90 9.87
N GLY A 345 20.43 10.66 11.00
CA GLY A 345 19.79 10.30 12.26
C GLY A 345 18.86 11.40 12.79
N GLU A 346 19.26 12.65 12.69
CA GLU A 346 18.42 13.81 13.06
C GLU A 346 17.18 13.91 12.16
N LEU A 347 17.37 13.69 10.84
CA LEU A 347 16.28 13.69 9.86
C LEU A 347 15.27 12.55 10.13
N GLU A 348 15.76 11.35 10.48
CA GLU A 348 14.90 10.22 10.86
C GLU A 348 14.04 10.56 12.09
N GLU A 349 14.59 11.24 13.09
CA GLU A 349 13.83 11.66 14.28
C GLU A 349 12.77 12.70 13.94
N SER A 350 13.13 13.72 13.15
CA SER A 350 12.19 14.75 12.73
C SER A 350 11.05 14.21 11.87
N LEU A 351 11.35 13.25 10.97
CA LEU A 351 10.34 12.61 10.11
C LEU A 351 9.32 11.78 10.91
N ARG A 352 9.68 11.20 12.04
CA ARG A 352 8.75 10.45 12.92
C ARG A 352 7.63 11.30 13.48
N GLU A 353 7.87 12.59 13.63
CA GLU A 353 6.87 13.53 14.14
C GLU A 353 5.89 13.97 13.05
N VAL A 354 6.21 13.75 11.77
CA VAL A 354 5.36 14.15 10.65
C VAL A 354 4.24 13.14 10.45
N THR A 355 3.01 13.58 10.62
CA THR A 355 1.79 12.79 10.38
C THR A 355 1.48 12.66 8.88
N ASP A 356 0.47 11.86 8.54
CA ASP A 356 0.02 11.70 7.14
C ASP A 356 -0.70 12.95 6.64
N LEU A 357 0.07 13.91 6.13
CA LEU A 357 -0.43 15.20 5.64
C LEU A 357 -1.39 15.03 4.46
N GLU A 358 -1.15 14.05 3.56
CA GLU A 358 -1.99 13.84 2.38
C GLU A 358 -3.39 13.39 2.78
N ARG A 359 -3.49 12.31 3.58
CA ARG A 359 -4.78 11.73 3.95
C ARG A 359 -5.57 12.61 4.93
N VAL A 360 -4.87 13.31 5.82
CA VAL A 360 -5.56 14.27 6.70
C VAL A 360 -6.13 15.41 5.86
N MET A 361 -5.37 15.94 4.90
CA MET A 361 -5.84 17.04 4.05
C MET A 361 -7.01 16.62 3.16
N ALA A 362 -7.02 15.40 2.63
CA ALA A 362 -8.17 14.87 1.91
C ALA A 362 -9.43 14.84 2.79
N ARG A 363 -9.32 14.42 4.07
CA ARG A 363 -10.43 14.47 5.02
C ARG A 363 -10.88 15.89 5.38
N VAL A 364 -9.95 16.85 5.43
CA VAL A 364 -10.28 18.28 5.60
C VAL A 364 -11.17 18.74 4.45
N VAL A 365 -10.79 18.46 3.22
CA VAL A 365 -11.55 18.88 2.02
C VAL A 365 -12.90 18.14 1.93
N THR A 366 -12.91 16.83 2.16
CA THR A 366 -14.14 16.03 2.10
C THR A 366 -15.08 16.24 3.29
N GLY A 367 -14.64 16.98 4.32
CA GLY A 367 -15.47 17.32 5.48
C GLY A 367 -15.60 16.21 6.52
N THR A 368 -14.81 15.15 6.42
CA THR A 368 -14.82 13.99 7.33
C THR A 368 -13.79 14.08 8.47
N VAL A 369 -12.98 15.15 8.51
CA VAL A 369 -11.95 15.39 9.53
C VAL A 369 -12.58 15.71 10.89
N ASN A 370 -11.93 15.29 11.97
CA ASN A 370 -12.28 15.65 13.35
C ASN A 370 -11.21 16.53 14.01
N CYS A 371 -11.47 17.02 15.23
CA CYS A 371 -10.55 17.91 15.95
C CYS A 371 -9.21 17.23 16.26
N ARG A 372 -9.19 15.93 16.56
CA ARG A 372 -7.95 15.19 16.86
C ARG A 372 -7.08 15.02 15.63
N ASP A 373 -7.70 14.81 14.47
CA ASP A 373 -7.00 14.77 13.18
C ASP A 373 -6.30 16.12 12.90
N LEU A 374 -6.99 17.24 13.16
CA LEU A 374 -6.42 18.58 12.96
C LEU A 374 -5.27 18.87 13.94
N LEU A 375 -5.39 18.47 15.20
CA LEU A 375 -4.28 18.58 16.15
C LEU A 375 -3.10 17.68 15.76
N GLY A 376 -3.38 16.49 15.23
CA GLY A 376 -2.36 15.62 14.63
C GLY A 376 -1.68 16.30 13.45
N LEU A 377 -2.44 16.97 12.57
CA LEU A 377 -1.91 17.76 11.48
C LEU A 377 -1.01 18.89 12.00
N ALA A 378 -1.48 19.71 12.94
CA ALA A 378 -0.69 20.81 13.51
C ALA A 378 0.64 20.32 14.09
N ARG A 379 0.63 19.19 14.83
CA ARG A 379 1.85 18.57 15.36
C ARG A 379 2.82 18.16 14.26
N GLY A 380 2.32 17.52 13.19
CA GLY A 380 3.14 17.17 12.03
C GLY A 380 3.73 18.41 11.33
N LEU A 381 2.94 19.48 11.19
CA LEU A 381 3.40 20.74 10.62
C LEU A 381 4.51 21.41 11.44
N ARG A 382 4.50 21.28 12.77
CA ARG A 382 5.55 21.80 13.66
C ARG A 382 6.91 21.14 13.44
N ALA A 383 6.97 19.92 12.90
CA ALA A 383 8.22 19.26 12.58
C ALA A 383 8.85 19.76 11.27
N LEU A 384 8.06 20.35 10.36
CA LEU A 384 8.51 20.75 9.02
C LEU A 384 9.67 21.76 9.00
N PRO A 385 9.73 22.80 9.84
CA PRO A 385 10.87 23.72 9.87
C PRO A 385 12.20 23.01 10.12
N GLU A 386 12.21 22.00 10.99
CA GLU A 386 13.41 21.23 11.32
C GLU A 386 13.81 20.29 10.19
N VAL A 387 12.85 19.57 9.59
CA VAL A 387 13.08 18.75 8.39
C VAL A 387 13.67 19.60 7.26
N LYS A 388 13.11 20.79 7.02
CA LYS A 388 13.62 21.73 6.02
C LYS A 388 15.06 22.14 6.31
N ARG A 389 15.36 22.57 7.53
CA ARG A 389 16.71 22.99 7.97
C ARG A 389 17.74 21.88 7.75
N GLN A 390 17.40 20.67 8.10
CA GLN A 390 18.27 19.50 7.93
C GLN A 390 18.55 19.23 6.46
N LEU A 391 17.55 19.28 5.59
CA LEU A 391 17.70 19.09 4.15
C LEU A 391 18.49 20.24 3.48
N GLU A 392 18.39 21.47 3.99
CA GLU A 392 19.23 22.62 3.55
C GLU A 392 20.72 22.41 3.88
N GLY A 393 21.02 21.60 4.90
CA GLY A 393 22.38 21.21 5.25
C GLY A 393 23.00 20.15 4.33
N CYS A 394 22.22 19.57 3.42
CA CYS A 394 22.69 18.56 2.45
C CYS A 394 23.37 19.20 1.24
N SER A 395 24.33 18.47 0.64
CA SER A 395 25.07 18.90 -0.55
C SER A 395 24.40 18.48 -1.87
N ALA A 396 23.63 17.41 -1.87
CA ALA A 396 22.99 16.86 -3.07
C ALA A 396 21.88 17.78 -3.61
N PRO A 397 21.90 18.15 -4.91
CA PRO A 397 20.93 19.10 -5.47
C PRO A 397 19.47 18.66 -5.33
N LEU A 398 19.21 17.35 -5.31
CA LEU A 398 17.87 16.85 -5.12
C LEU A 398 17.35 17.15 -3.71
N LEU A 399 18.15 16.94 -2.67
CA LEU A 399 17.78 17.21 -1.28
C LEU A 399 17.57 18.71 -1.04
N THR A 400 18.44 19.55 -1.60
CA THR A 400 18.30 21.01 -1.55
C THR A 400 17.00 21.47 -2.24
N LYS A 401 16.66 20.87 -3.39
CA LYS A 401 15.40 21.17 -4.10
C LYS A 401 14.19 20.75 -3.27
N LEU A 402 14.24 19.60 -2.60
CA LEU A 402 13.18 19.16 -1.70
C LEU A 402 13.01 20.13 -0.53
N ALA A 403 14.10 20.59 0.08
CA ALA A 403 14.07 21.60 1.13
C ALA A 403 13.36 22.90 0.69
N GLN A 404 13.64 23.37 -0.53
CA GLN A 404 12.97 24.55 -1.11
C GLN A 404 11.47 24.34 -1.34
N SER A 405 11.06 23.10 -1.60
CA SER A 405 9.65 22.75 -1.84
C SER A 405 8.86 22.57 -0.54
N ILE A 406 9.51 22.43 0.60
CA ILE A 406 8.86 22.34 1.91
C ILE A 406 8.45 23.74 2.38
N ASP A 407 7.13 23.96 2.48
CA ASP A 407 6.55 25.11 3.16
C ASP A 407 6.39 24.75 4.65
N PRO A 408 6.92 25.54 5.58
CA PRO A 408 6.78 25.26 7.02
C PRO A 408 5.36 25.23 7.54
N LEU A 409 4.39 25.90 6.87
CA LEU A 409 2.95 25.91 7.19
C LEU A 409 2.67 26.26 8.66
N THR A 410 3.50 27.12 9.26
CA THR A 410 3.38 27.54 10.66
C THR A 410 2.11 28.32 10.91
N ASP A 411 1.63 29.08 9.91
CA ASP A 411 0.36 29.78 9.91
C ASP A 411 -0.83 28.81 10.11
N CYS A 412 -0.84 27.68 9.41
CA CYS A 412 -1.87 26.64 9.56
C CYS A 412 -1.79 25.97 10.95
N ALA A 413 -0.58 25.68 11.43
CA ALA A 413 -0.39 25.08 12.73
C ALA A 413 -0.87 26.02 13.86
N ASP A 414 -0.48 27.31 13.78
CA ASP A 414 -0.90 28.35 14.74
C ASP A 414 -2.43 28.48 14.77
N GLU A 415 -3.07 28.52 13.61
CA GLU A 415 -4.53 28.64 13.50
C GLU A 415 -5.25 27.46 14.16
N ILE A 416 -4.79 26.24 13.90
CA ILE A 416 -5.37 25.03 14.51
C ILE A 416 -5.21 25.06 16.03
N GLU A 417 -4.00 25.29 16.53
CA GLU A 417 -3.66 25.26 17.96
C GLU A 417 -4.32 26.40 18.74
N ASN A 418 -4.52 27.58 18.12
CA ASN A 418 -5.21 28.68 18.73
C ASN A 418 -6.74 28.51 18.73
N THR A 419 -7.28 27.66 17.87
CA THR A 419 -8.73 27.46 17.74
C THR A 419 -9.23 26.24 18.53
N ILE A 420 -8.50 25.11 18.47
CA ILE A 420 -8.95 23.83 19.05
C ILE A 420 -8.33 23.64 20.45
N VAL A 421 -9.10 23.04 21.36
CA VAL A 421 -8.60 22.64 22.70
C VAL A 421 -7.58 21.51 22.61
N ASP A 422 -6.68 21.38 23.58
CA ASP A 422 -5.61 20.35 23.55
C ASP A 422 -6.15 18.92 23.59
N GLU A 423 -7.26 18.68 24.30
CA GLU A 423 -7.90 17.37 24.43
C GLU A 423 -9.38 17.44 23.97
N PRO A 424 -9.64 17.46 22.66
CA PRO A 424 -11.01 17.53 22.17
C PRO A 424 -11.75 16.21 22.35
N PRO A 425 -13.09 16.24 22.49
CA PRO A 425 -13.93 15.05 22.47
C PRO A 425 -13.80 14.28 21.15
N LEU A 426 -14.38 13.06 21.12
CA LEU A 426 -14.30 12.21 19.92
C LEU A 426 -15.10 12.80 18.75
N THR A 427 -16.25 13.39 19.02
CA THR A 427 -17.13 13.92 17.98
C THR A 427 -17.23 15.44 18.05
N VAL A 428 -17.21 16.09 16.91
CA VAL A 428 -17.30 17.56 16.79
C VAL A 428 -18.65 18.10 17.33
N ARG A 429 -19.70 17.27 17.30
CA ARG A 429 -21.06 17.68 17.72
C ARG A 429 -21.31 17.61 19.23
N GLU A 430 -20.37 17.09 20.02
CA GLU A 430 -20.51 17.06 21.47
C GLU A 430 -20.29 18.44 22.13
N GLY A 431 -19.64 19.36 21.42
CA GLY A 431 -19.25 20.66 21.97
C GLY A 431 -17.97 20.55 22.83
N GLY A 432 -17.48 21.68 23.32
CA GLY A 432 -16.24 21.74 24.11
C GLY A 432 -14.98 21.55 23.26
N ILE A 433 -15.05 21.91 21.97
CA ILE A 433 -13.96 21.73 21.00
C ILE A 433 -13.11 22.98 20.78
N ILE A 434 -13.63 24.15 21.08
CA ILE A 434 -12.97 25.43 20.83
C ILE A 434 -12.23 25.92 22.05
N ARG A 435 -10.99 26.40 21.86
CA ARG A 435 -10.13 26.93 22.92
C ARG A 435 -10.69 28.23 23.49
N LYS A 436 -10.49 28.44 24.79
CA LYS A 436 -10.83 29.72 25.46
C LYS A 436 -9.95 30.82 24.86
N GLY A 437 -10.56 31.93 24.49
CA GLY A 437 -9.90 33.05 23.82
C GLY A 437 -9.93 33.00 22.30
N ALA A 438 -10.40 31.92 21.67
CA ALA A 438 -10.51 31.82 20.23
C ALA A 438 -11.70 32.60 19.65
N ASP A 439 -12.81 32.69 20.39
CA ASP A 439 -14.00 33.44 19.99
C ASP A 439 -14.69 34.06 21.19
N ALA A 440 -14.92 35.38 21.14
CA ALA A 440 -15.47 36.15 22.27
C ALA A 440 -16.92 35.75 22.62
N GLU A 441 -17.75 35.38 21.67
CA GLU A 441 -19.13 34.96 21.94
C GLU A 441 -19.19 33.54 22.49
N ALA A 442 -18.31 32.64 22.04
CA ALA A 442 -18.13 31.31 22.62
C ALA A 442 -17.70 31.40 24.07
N ASP A 443 -16.75 32.28 24.41
CA ASP A 443 -16.31 32.50 25.78
C ASP A 443 -17.43 33.08 26.64
N ARG A 444 -18.17 34.05 26.13
CA ARG A 444 -19.33 34.62 26.85
C ARG A 444 -20.39 33.56 27.16
N LEU A 445 -20.73 32.69 26.17
CA LEU A 445 -21.69 31.61 26.39
C LEU A 445 -21.18 30.60 27.41
N ARG A 446 -19.88 30.31 27.42
CA ARG A 446 -19.21 29.44 28.38
C ARG A 446 -19.26 30.03 29.80
N ASP A 447 -18.99 31.31 29.93
CA ASP A 447 -19.08 32.05 31.23
C ASP A 447 -20.52 32.04 31.74
N ILE A 448 -21.54 32.14 30.91
CA ILE A 448 -22.94 31.99 31.32
C ILE A 448 -23.22 30.57 31.85
N MET A 449 -22.65 29.55 31.23
CA MET A 449 -22.83 28.15 31.68
C MET A 449 -22.07 27.91 33.02
N GLU A 450 -20.84 28.39 33.12
CA GLU A 450 -20.02 28.26 34.33
C GLU A 450 -20.61 29.12 35.47
N GLY A 451 -21.01 30.34 35.17
CA GLY A 451 -21.68 31.24 36.12
C GLY A 451 -23.06 30.71 36.58
N GLY A 452 -23.77 29.99 35.67
CA GLY A 452 -24.98 29.28 36.05
C GLY A 452 -24.78 28.26 37.16
N SER A 453 -23.65 27.54 37.15
CA SER A 453 -23.30 26.59 38.21
C SER A 453 -23.06 27.29 39.60
N GLY A 454 -22.42 28.45 39.60
CA GLY A 454 -22.26 29.29 40.80
C GLY A 454 -23.59 29.89 41.29
N THR A 455 -24.45 30.30 40.36
CA THR A 455 -25.77 30.82 40.66
C THR A 455 -26.70 29.72 41.22
N ILE A 456 -26.57 28.47 40.77
CA ILE A 456 -27.31 27.33 41.35
C ILE A 456 -26.92 27.10 42.82
N ALA A 457 -25.63 27.16 43.13
CA ALA A 457 -25.18 27.05 44.54
C ALA A 457 -25.67 28.24 45.38
N ALA A 458 -25.75 29.44 44.81
CA ALA A 458 -26.29 30.62 45.48
C ALA A 458 -27.81 30.50 45.71
N ILE A 459 -28.53 29.98 44.71
CA ILE A 459 -29.98 29.65 44.83
C ILE A 459 -30.17 28.60 45.94
N GLU A 460 -29.39 27.52 45.94
CA GLU A 460 -29.44 26.49 46.99
C GLU A 460 -29.23 27.09 48.38
N ALA A 461 -28.22 27.95 48.56
CA ALA A 461 -27.97 28.62 49.81
C ALA A 461 -29.09 29.56 50.21
N SER A 462 -29.60 30.38 49.28
CA SER A 462 -30.71 31.30 49.50
C SER A 462 -32.04 30.56 49.85
N GLU A 463 -32.30 29.47 49.13
CA GLU A 463 -33.51 28.71 49.40
C GLU A 463 -33.44 27.90 50.70
N ARG A 464 -32.24 27.49 51.16
CA ARG A 464 -32.03 26.95 52.52
C ARG A 464 -32.27 27.98 53.59
N GLU A 465 -31.81 29.20 53.36
CA GLU A 465 -32.03 30.31 54.34
C GLU A 465 -33.49 30.69 54.38
N LYS A 466 -34.18 30.86 53.23
CA LYS A 466 -35.60 31.22 53.17
C LYS A 466 -36.52 30.17 53.78
N THR A 467 -36.22 28.90 53.57
CA THR A 467 -37.06 27.78 54.01
C THR A 467 -36.67 27.22 55.38
N GLY A 468 -35.46 27.49 55.85
CA GLY A 468 -34.92 26.88 57.06
C GLY A 468 -34.55 25.39 56.93
N ILE A 469 -34.71 24.79 55.73
CA ILE A 469 -34.51 23.36 55.45
C ILE A 469 -33.00 23.12 55.16
N ARG A 470 -32.25 22.72 56.14
CA ARG A 470 -30.80 22.48 56.01
C ARG A 470 -30.43 21.34 55.06
N THR A 471 -31.32 20.40 54.83
CA THR A 471 -31.08 19.22 53.93
C THR A 471 -31.54 19.48 52.51
N LEU A 472 -32.05 20.66 52.18
CA LEU A 472 -32.44 21.04 50.82
C LEU A 472 -31.22 20.99 49.90
N LYS A 473 -31.35 20.36 48.75
CA LYS A 473 -30.34 20.28 47.70
C LYS A 473 -30.92 20.61 46.33
N VAL A 474 -30.18 21.31 45.51
CA VAL A 474 -30.50 21.47 44.11
C VAL A 474 -29.78 20.38 43.31
N GLY A 475 -30.53 19.64 42.53
CA GLY A 475 -30.04 18.57 41.66
C GLY A 475 -30.49 18.73 40.22
N PHE A 476 -29.86 17.96 39.31
CA PHE A 476 -30.21 17.92 37.90
C PHE A 476 -30.64 16.50 37.48
N ASN A 477 -31.67 16.41 36.68
CA ASN A 477 -32.10 15.15 36.05
C ASN A 477 -32.37 15.38 34.55
N ARG A 478 -31.91 14.48 33.70
CA ARG A 478 -32.05 14.62 32.22
C ARG A 478 -33.51 14.73 31.74
N VAL A 479 -34.47 14.14 32.47
CA VAL A 479 -35.87 14.14 32.08
C VAL A 479 -36.62 15.36 32.63
N PHE A 480 -36.28 15.81 33.84
CA PHE A 480 -37.05 16.83 34.58
C PHE A 480 -36.30 18.17 34.74
N GLY A 481 -35.01 18.24 34.31
CA GLY A 481 -34.18 19.42 34.45
C GLY A 481 -33.64 19.61 35.88
N TYR A 482 -33.41 20.89 36.25
CA TYR A 482 -33.04 21.23 37.61
C TYR A 482 -34.22 21.15 38.56
N TYR A 483 -33.97 20.66 39.77
CA TYR A 483 -34.98 20.50 40.81
C TYR A 483 -34.41 20.74 42.18
N ILE A 484 -35.23 21.17 43.11
CA ILE A 484 -34.99 21.29 44.53
C ILE A 484 -35.45 20.00 45.18
N GLU A 485 -34.58 19.27 45.84
CA GLU A 485 -34.92 18.04 46.56
C GLU A 485 -35.13 18.34 48.06
N VAL A 486 -36.28 18.01 48.60
CA VAL A 486 -36.64 18.18 50.00
C VAL A 486 -37.00 16.81 50.58
N SER A 487 -36.41 16.44 51.71
CA SER A 487 -36.71 15.20 52.42
C SER A 487 -38.14 15.26 52.98
N LYS A 488 -38.85 14.09 53.00
CA LYS A 488 -40.26 13.99 53.45
C LYS A 488 -40.54 14.57 54.82
N SER A 489 -39.60 14.58 55.72
CA SER A 489 -39.67 15.17 57.07
C SER A 489 -39.82 16.70 57.11
N PHE A 490 -39.62 17.39 56.00
CA PHE A 490 -39.68 18.84 55.88
C PHE A 490 -40.65 19.36 54.84
N ILE A 491 -41.60 18.52 54.40
CA ILE A 491 -42.58 18.89 53.34
C ILE A 491 -43.49 20.03 53.83
N ASP A 492 -43.84 20.07 55.10
CA ASP A 492 -44.71 21.10 55.68
C ASP A 492 -44.04 22.48 55.72
N GLN A 493 -42.73 22.54 55.54
CA GLN A 493 -41.96 23.79 55.52
C GLN A 493 -41.72 24.33 54.10
N VAL A 494 -42.23 23.59 53.07
CA VAL A 494 -42.04 23.99 51.70
C VAL A 494 -42.97 25.16 51.37
N PRO A 495 -42.46 26.26 50.79
CA PRO A 495 -43.30 27.40 50.42
C PRO A 495 -44.33 27.04 49.35
N ALA A 496 -45.52 27.70 49.42
CA ALA A 496 -46.57 27.51 48.43
C ALA A 496 -46.18 27.91 46.98
N SER A 497 -45.09 28.66 46.83
CA SER A 497 -44.49 29.06 45.55
C SER A 497 -43.73 27.92 44.82
N TYR A 498 -43.42 26.82 45.54
CA TYR A 498 -42.71 25.69 44.95
C TYR A 498 -43.71 24.82 44.17
N ILE A 499 -43.38 24.49 42.92
CA ILE A 499 -44.15 23.62 42.05
C ILE A 499 -43.63 22.20 42.15
N ARG A 500 -44.43 21.28 42.68
CA ARG A 500 -44.04 19.86 42.81
C ARG A 500 -43.95 19.20 41.44
N LYS A 501 -42.81 18.56 41.17
CA LYS A 501 -42.51 17.83 39.90
C LYS A 501 -42.56 16.33 40.08
N GLN A 502 -42.04 15.79 41.18
CA GLN A 502 -41.90 14.36 41.42
C GLN A 502 -41.93 14.02 42.90
N THR A 503 -42.64 12.95 43.27
CA THR A 503 -42.62 12.35 44.62
C THR A 503 -41.85 11.02 44.55
N LEU A 504 -40.80 10.92 45.39
CA LEU A 504 -39.98 9.74 45.60
C LEU A 504 -40.27 9.06 46.94
N ALA A 505 -39.67 7.91 47.20
CA ALA A 505 -39.88 7.18 48.45
C ALA A 505 -39.45 8.00 49.71
N ASN A 506 -38.35 8.75 49.63
CA ASN A 506 -37.77 9.47 50.81
C ASN A 506 -37.74 10.99 50.66
N CYS A 507 -38.05 11.58 49.51
CA CYS A 507 -38.00 13.00 49.23
C CYS A 507 -39.08 13.39 48.18
N GLU A 508 -39.30 14.67 48.06
CA GLU A 508 -40.06 15.30 47.01
C GLU A 508 -39.19 16.29 46.22
N ARG A 509 -39.47 16.42 44.92
CA ARG A 509 -38.72 17.30 44.00
C ARG A 509 -39.62 18.45 43.57
N TYR A 510 -39.13 19.62 43.68
CA TYR A 510 -39.82 20.87 43.38
C TYR A 510 -39.03 21.70 42.38
N ILE A 511 -39.69 22.68 41.77
CA ILE A 511 -39.08 23.71 40.95
C ILE A 511 -39.61 25.07 41.33
N THR A 512 -38.71 26.08 41.33
CA THR A 512 -39.11 27.49 41.47
C THR A 512 -39.04 28.20 40.13
N GLN A 513 -39.71 29.31 40.00
CA GLN A 513 -39.72 30.10 38.75
C GLN A 513 -38.27 30.59 38.43
N GLU A 514 -37.53 31.04 39.48
CA GLU A 514 -36.10 31.46 39.33
C GLU A 514 -35.20 30.33 38.81
N LEU A 515 -35.37 29.11 39.34
CA LEU A 515 -34.62 27.95 38.92
C LEU A 515 -34.96 27.55 37.47
N LYS A 516 -36.23 27.70 37.05
CA LYS A 516 -36.69 27.42 35.70
C LYS A 516 -36.15 28.45 34.67
N GLU A 517 -36.08 29.72 35.05
CA GLU A 517 -35.51 30.78 34.22
C GLU A 517 -33.99 30.58 34.02
N LEU A 518 -33.28 30.24 35.08
CA LEU A 518 -31.84 29.91 35.04
C LEU A 518 -31.60 28.67 34.15
N GLU A 519 -32.41 27.62 34.35
CA GLU A 519 -32.35 26.40 33.53
C GLU A 519 -32.50 26.73 32.02
N ASN A 520 -33.50 27.51 31.66
CA ASN A 520 -33.70 27.91 30.27
C ASN A 520 -32.53 28.71 29.72
N GLN A 521 -31.93 29.59 30.53
CA GLN A 521 -30.73 30.37 30.14
C GLN A 521 -29.51 29.45 29.93
N VAL A 522 -29.27 28.52 30.82
CA VAL A 522 -28.12 27.59 30.74
C VAL A 522 -28.28 26.60 29.56
N LEU A 523 -29.46 26.03 29.40
CA LEU A 523 -29.73 25.10 28.29
C LEU A 523 -29.63 25.81 26.93
N THR A 524 -30.24 27.00 26.81
CA THR A 524 -30.16 27.80 25.59
C THR A 524 -28.72 28.22 25.30
N ALA A 525 -27.95 28.60 26.32
CA ALA A 525 -26.54 28.93 26.16
C ALA A 525 -25.73 27.71 25.69
N LYS A 526 -26.01 26.52 26.23
CA LYS A 526 -25.33 25.29 25.83
C LYS A 526 -25.59 24.94 24.37
N ASP A 527 -26.84 24.94 23.95
CA ASP A 527 -27.20 24.60 22.56
C ASP A 527 -26.60 25.63 21.58
N ARG A 528 -26.63 26.92 21.93
CA ARG A 528 -26.01 27.98 21.14
C ARG A 528 -24.50 27.86 21.09
N LEU A 529 -23.85 27.52 22.24
CA LEU A 529 -22.40 27.29 22.28
C LEU A 529 -22.00 26.13 21.38
N THR A 530 -22.68 24.99 21.48
CA THR A 530 -22.39 23.82 20.64
C THR A 530 -22.55 24.12 19.14
N ALA A 531 -23.61 24.84 18.78
CA ALA A 531 -23.82 25.26 17.40
C ALA A 531 -22.76 26.25 16.90
N LEU A 532 -22.35 27.22 17.76
CA LEU A 532 -21.30 28.19 17.43
C LEU A 532 -19.95 27.52 17.31
N GLU A 533 -19.58 26.62 18.23
CA GLU A 533 -18.34 25.85 18.16
C GLU A 533 -18.26 25.01 16.88
N TYR A 534 -19.36 24.41 16.46
CA TYR A 534 -19.41 23.69 15.17
C TYR A 534 -19.22 24.63 13.98
N GLN A 535 -19.78 25.85 14.02
CA GLN A 535 -19.57 26.85 12.98
C GLN A 535 -18.12 27.34 12.93
N ILE A 536 -17.48 27.56 14.09
CA ILE A 536 -16.05 27.94 14.17
C ILE A 536 -15.19 26.84 13.58
N PHE A 537 -15.43 25.58 13.97
CA PHE A 537 -14.73 24.42 13.41
C PHE A 537 -14.91 24.31 11.90
N THR A 538 -16.11 24.54 11.40
CA THR A 538 -16.38 24.49 9.95
C THR A 538 -15.61 25.58 9.22
N ARG A 539 -15.57 26.80 9.72
CA ARG A 539 -14.77 27.91 9.15
C ARG A 539 -13.28 27.59 9.13
N LEU A 540 -12.74 27.04 10.23
CA LEU A 540 -11.35 26.59 10.31
C LEU A 540 -11.07 25.53 9.24
N ARG A 541 -11.91 24.52 9.14
CA ARG A 541 -11.78 23.44 8.15
C ARG A 541 -11.80 24.00 6.70
N GLU A 542 -12.72 24.89 6.39
CA GLU A 542 -12.84 25.53 5.08
C GLU A 542 -11.61 26.37 4.73
N HIS A 543 -11.07 27.11 5.70
CA HIS A 543 -9.83 27.84 5.50
C HIS A 543 -8.63 26.93 5.26
N LEU A 544 -8.49 25.86 6.07
CA LEU A 544 -7.44 24.85 5.85
C LEU A 544 -7.60 24.14 4.49
N ALA A 545 -8.82 23.88 4.03
CA ALA A 545 -9.07 23.30 2.71
C ALA A 545 -8.51 24.16 1.56
N GLN A 546 -8.51 25.49 1.70
CA GLN A 546 -7.90 26.40 0.73
C GLN A 546 -6.37 26.26 0.69
N GLN A 547 -5.73 25.78 1.76
CA GLN A 547 -4.29 25.56 1.84
C GLN A 547 -3.85 24.19 1.29
N ALA A 548 -4.77 23.38 0.77
CA ALA A 548 -4.49 22.00 0.31
C ALA A 548 -3.32 21.92 -0.69
N ALA A 549 -3.15 22.89 -1.58
CA ALA A 549 -2.03 22.91 -2.54
C ALA A 549 -0.66 22.99 -1.84
N ARG A 550 -0.52 23.89 -0.85
CA ARG A 550 0.71 24.09 -0.08
C ARG A 550 1.06 22.81 0.69
N VAL A 551 0.05 22.24 1.35
CA VAL A 551 0.20 21.00 2.14
C VAL A 551 0.59 19.82 1.24
N GLN A 552 -0.04 19.64 0.07
CA GLN A 552 0.27 18.55 -0.85
C GLN A 552 1.68 18.64 -1.43
N LEU A 553 2.14 19.82 -1.84
CA LEU A 553 3.50 20.03 -2.33
C LEU A 553 4.53 19.70 -1.25
N THR A 554 4.27 20.15 -0.04
CA THR A 554 5.13 19.85 1.12
C THR A 554 5.11 18.35 1.44
N ALA A 555 3.95 17.71 1.44
CA ALA A 555 3.81 16.27 1.67
C ALA A 555 4.62 15.43 0.67
N GLN A 556 4.58 15.78 -0.61
CA GLN A 556 5.38 15.13 -1.66
C GLN A 556 6.88 15.29 -1.42
N ALA A 557 7.33 16.47 -1.02
CA ALA A 557 8.73 16.73 -0.74
C ALA A 557 9.22 15.95 0.50
N VAL A 558 8.41 15.91 1.56
CA VAL A 558 8.68 15.13 2.78
C VAL A 558 8.71 13.63 2.48
N ALA A 559 7.74 13.13 1.71
CA ALA A 559 7.70 11.72 1.30
C ALA A 559 8.96 11.32 0.51
N ALA A 560 9.41 12.18 -0.41
CA ALA A 560 10.63 11.93 -1.19
C ALA A 560 11.89 11.94 -0.30
N ALA A 561 11.98 12.87 0.65
CA ALA A 561 13.07 12.93 1.62
C ALA A 561 13.11 11.67 2.51
N ASP A 562 11.96 11.21 2.98
CA ASP A 562 11.81 10.01 3.80
C ASP A 562 12.22 8.74 3.04
N VAL A 563 11.83 8.61 1.76
CA VAL A 563 12.28 7.49 0.91
C VAL A 563 13.78 7.49 0.74
N LEU A 564 14.40 8.64 0.43
CA LEU A 564 15.86 8.74 0.25
C LEU A 564 16.59 8.43 1.56
N CYS A 565 16.07 8.89 2.69
CA CYS A 565 16.58 8.58 4.02
C CYS A 565 16.48 7.07 4.32
N SER A 566 15.35 6.45 4.03
CA SER A 566 15.14 5.00 4.16
C SER A 566 16.14 4.19 3.33
N LEU A 567 16.36 4.56 2.06
CA LEU A 567 17.32 3.90 1.19
C LEU A 567 18.76 4.05 1.71
N ALA A 568 19.12 5.23 2.23
CA ALA A 568 20.43 5.47 2.84
C ALA A 568 20.63 4.67 4.12
N ALA A 569 19.62 4.60 4.98
CA ALA A 569 19.65 3.80 6.21
C ALA A 569 19.87 2.31 5.91
N VAL A 570 19.15 1.77 4.92
CA VAL A 570 19.32 0.37 4.47
C VAL A 570 20.71 0.16 3.86
N ALA A 571 21.20 1.09 3.05
CA ALA A 571 22.54 1.00 2.44
C ALA A 571 23.65 0.91 3.48
N VAL A 572 23.61 1.73 4.52
CA VAL A 572 24.58 1.67 5.63
C VAL A 572 24.42 0.41 6.45
N GLN A 573 23.19 0.07 6.84
CA GLN A 573 22.92 -1.10 7.69
C GLN A 573 23.41 -2.41 7.04
N ARG A 574 23.30 -2.53 5.71
CA ARG A 574 23.55 -3.76 4.97
C ARG A 574 24.82 -3.73 4.11
N GLY A 575 25.56 -2.64 4.14
CA GLY A 575 26.77 -2.49 3.34
C GLY A 575 26.50 -2.60 1.83
N TYR A 576 25.52 -1.81 1.33
CA TYR A 576 25.21 -1.71 -0.09
C TYR A 576 26.11 -0.68 -0.76
N CYS A 577 26.46 -0.88 -2.02
CA CYS A 577 27.28 0.03 -2.80
C CYS A 577 26.44 0.89 -3.76
N ARG A 578 26.95 2.06 -4.10
CA ARG A 578 26.41 2.91 -5.15
C ARG A 578 26.64 2.24 -6.51
N PRO A 579 25.58 1.95 -7.31
CA PRO A 579 25.73 1.42 -8.65
C PRO A 579 26.07 2.54 -9.65
N GLU A 580 26.87 2.20 -10.67
CA GLU A 580 27.10 3.04 -11.85
C GLU A 580 26.04 2.73 -12.90
N ILE A 581 25.28 3.74 -13.35
CA ILE A 581 24.30 3.61 -14.41
C ILE A 581 24.91 4.03 -15.73
N THR A 582 24.76 3.21 -16.77
CA THR A 582 25.31 3.48 -18.10
C THR A 582 24.25 3.37 -19.19
N LEU A 583 24.48 4.07 -20.29
CA LEU A 583 23.64 3.94 -21.49
C LEU A 583 23.97 2.65 -22.29
N GLY A 584 25.03 1.94 -21.90
CA GLY A 584 25.42 0.66 -22.46
C GLY A 584 24.40 -0.45 -22.18
N ARG A 585 24.75 -1.67 -22.61
CA ARG A 585 23.90 -2.86 -22.45
C ARG A 585 24.38 -3.78 -21.34
N GLU A 586 25.62 -3.60 -20.88
CA GLU A 586 26.28 -4.49 -19.93
C GLU A 586 25.71 -4.37 -18.52
N ILE A 587 25.56 -5.51 -17.88
CA ILE A 587 25.31 -5.65 -16.46
C ILE A 587 26.52 -6.36 -15.86
N SER A 588 27.32 -5.65 -15.09
CA SER A 588 28.48 -6.20 -14.38
C SER A 588 28.31 -5.99 -12.88
N ILE A 589 28.23 -7.07 -12.13
CA ILE A 589 28.01 -7.07 -10.68
C ILE A 589 29.11 -7.92 -10.06
N THR A 590 29.85 -7.37 -9.10
CA THR A 590 30.87 -8.08 -8.34
C THR A 590 30.37 -8.34 -6.93
N ASP A 591 30.49 -9.59 -6.47
CA ASP A 591 30.01 -10.04 -5.15
C ASP A 591 28.56 -9.64 -4.87
N GLY A 592 27.67 -9.86 -5.84
CA GLY A 592 26.23 -9.60 -5.70
C GLY A 592 25.59 -10.52 -4.67
N ARG A 593 24.66 -9.99 -3.88
CA ARG A 593 23.91 -10.71 -2.85
C ARG A 593 22.40 -10.57 -3.07
N HIS A 594 21.63 -11.56 -2.65
CA HIS A 594 20.18 -11.48 -2.78
C HIS A 594 19.59 -10.69 -1.59
N PRO A 595 19.02 -9.51 -1.79
CA PRO A 595 18.65 -8.60 -0.70
C PRO A 595 17.68 -9.22 0.31
N VAL A 596 16.70 -9.99 -0.17
CA VAL A 596 15.68 -10.60 0.70
C VAL A 596 16.24 -11.84 1.42
N VAL A 597 16.91 -12.73 0.71
CA VAL A 597 17.48 -13.94 1.32
C VAL A 597 18.52 -13.57 2.36
N GLU A 598 19.42 -12.62 2.07
CA GLU A 598 20.38 -12.09 3.04
C GLU A 598 19.69 -11.51 4.29
N ALA A 599 18.55 -10.85 4.12
CA ALA A 599 17.79 -10.28 5.23
C ALA A 599 17.11 -11.31 6.12
N VAL A 600 16.74 -12.47 5.56
CA VAL A 600 16.07 -13.57 6.27
C VAL A 600 17.08 -14.51 6.97
N LEU A 601 18.28 -14.65 6.40
CA LEU A 601 19.33 -15.48 6.99
C LEU A 601 19.81 -14.86 8.32
N LYS A 602 19.65 -15.60 9.43
CA LYS A 602 20.07 -15.16 10.77
C LYS A 602 21.44 -15.69 11.16
N ASP A 603 21.74 -16.95 10.82
CA ASP A 603 22.88 -17.71 11.37
C ASP A 603 23.92 -18.10 10.31
N SER A 604 23.75 -17.69 9.05
CA SER A 604 24.67 -18.01 7.97
C SER A 604 24.87 -16.81 7.03
N LEU A 605 26.10 -16.65 6.55
CA LEU A 605 26.41 -15.62 5.56
C LEU A 605 25.88 -16.04 4.19
N PHE A 606 25.34 -15.07 3.46
CA PHE A 606 24.99 -15.27 2.06
C PHE A 606 26.26 -15.41 1.21
N VAL A 607 26.29 -16.37 0.30
CA VAL A 607 27.42 -16.56 -0.63
C VAL A 607 27.26 -15.59 -1.81
N PRO A 608 28.14 -14.58 -1.96
CA PRO A 608 28.04 -13.61 -3.02
C PRO A 608 28.42 -14.21 -4.38
N ASN A 609 27.81 -13.70 -5.45
CA ASN A 609 28.04 -14.14 -6.81
C ASN A 609 28.30 -12.99 -7.77
N ASP A 610 29.21 -13.22 -8.70
CA ASP A 610 29.49 -12.27 -9.77
C ASP A 610 28.52 -12.48 -10.94
N THR A 611 28.23 -11.40 -11.65
CA THR A 611 27.41 -11.42 -12.86
C THR A 611 28.06 -10.55 -13.92
N ASN A 612 28.25 -11.10 -15.11
CA ASN A 612 28.63 -10.36 -16.29
C ASN A 612 27.70 -10.77 -17.43
N LEU A 613 26.91 -9.83 -17.93
CA LEU A 613 25.85 -10.10 -18.91
C LEU A 613 25.68 -8.91 -19.85
N GLY A 614 25.35 -9.17 -21.12
CA GLY A 614 25.05 -8.12 -22.10
C GLY A 614 26.29 -7.57 -22.83
N SER A 615 27.47 -8.16 -22.64
CA SER A 615 28.64 -7.96 -23.50
C SER A 615 28.48 -8.72 -24.84
N ASP A 616 29.24 -8.38 -25.84
CA ASP A 616 29.16 -8.98 -27.17
C ASP A 616 29.39 -10.51 -27.14
N ASP A 617 30.16 -11.00 -26.18
CA ASP A 617 30.50 -12.40 -25.99
C ASP A 617 29.65 -13.10 -24.92
N ASN A 618 28.85 -12.40 -24.15
CA ASN A 618 28.00 -12.93 -23.06
C ASN A 618 26.62 -12.25 -23.00
N GLN A 619 25.83 -12.47 -24.03
CA GLN A 619 24.44 -11.99 -24.10
C GLN A 619 23.47 -12.93 -23.39
N VAL A 620 23.74 -14.24 -23.45
CA VAL A 620 22.95 -15.28 -22.82
C VAL A 620 23.82 -16.14 -21.94
N ALA A 621 23.48 -16.22 -20.66
CA ALA A 621 24.14 -17.09 -19.69
C ALA A 621 23.26 -18.34 -19.46
N ILE A 622 23.75 -19.50 -19.89
CA ILE A 622 23.11 -20.79 -19.60
C ILE A 622 23.61 -21.25 -18.24
N ILE A 623 22.68 -21.52 -17.32
CA ILE A 623 23.00 -21.89 -15.95
C ILE A 623 22.54 -23.33 -15.69
N THR A 624 23.48 -24.24 -15.51
CA THR A 624 23.24 -25.65 -15.23
C THR A 624 23.47 -25.98 -13.74
N GLY A 625 22.99 -27.11 -13.30
CA GLY A 625 23.15 -27.60 -11.93
C GLY A 625 21.83 -28.00 -11.24
N PRO A 626 21.89 -28.59 -10.04
CA PRO A 626 20.70 -29.10 -9.36
C PRO A 626 19.74 -27.98 -8.84
N ASN A 627 18.44 -28.29 -8.71
CA ASN A 627 17.41 -27.30 -8.35
C ASN A 627 17.61 -26.65 -6.97
N MET A 628 18.13 -27.38 -5.98
CA MET A 628 18.33 -26.86 -4.63
C MET A 628 19.63 -26.07 -4.46
N ALA A 629 20.45 -25.97 -5.50
CA ALA A 629 21.75 -25.32 -5.42
C ALA A 629 21.70 -23.79 -5.47
N GLY A 630 20.56 -23.19 -5.87
CA GLY A 630 20.33 -21.75 -5.82
C GLY A 630 20.32 -21.02 -7.18
N LYS A 631 20.12 -21.73 -8.32
CA LYS A 631 20.00 -21.13 -9.66
C LYS A 631 18.98 -20.01 -9.71
N SER A 632 17.73 -20.33 -9.36
CA SER A 632 16.60 -19.37 -9.37
C SER A 632 16.84 -18.20 -8.40
N THR A 633 17.48 -18.45 -7.25
CA THR A 633 17.87 -17.39 -6.30
C THR A 633 18.88 -16.42 -6.92
N TYR A 634 19.90 -16.96 -7.62
CA TYR A 634 20.88 -16.12 -8.32
C TYR A 634 20.25 -15.29 -9.43
N MET A 635 19.37 -15.88 -10.25
CA MET A 635 18.70 -15.13 -11.33
C MET A 635 17.81 -14.01 -10.78
N ARG A 636 17.03 -14.30 -9.72
CA ARG A 636 16.23 -13.28 -9.03
C ARG A 636 17.11 -12.18 -8.43
N GLN A 637 18.25 -12.54 -7.83
CA GLN A 637 19.22 -11.58 -7.30
C GLN A 637 19.64 -10.55 -8.35
N VAL A 638 19.97 -11.00 -9.57
CA VAL A 638 20.38 -10.10 -10.66
C VAL A 638 19.25 -9.15 -11.02
N ALA A 639 18.02 -9.64 -11.19
CA ALA A 639 16.86 -8.79 -11.48
C ALA A 639 16.61 -7.78 -10.38
N LEU A 640 16.64 -8.20 -9.11
CA LEU A 640 16.40 -7.31 -7.97
C LEU A 640 17.49 -6.23 -7.87
N ILE A 641 18.76 -6.55 -8.12
CA ILE A 641 19.86 -5.56 -8.18
C ILE A 641 19.61 -4.53 -9.28
N VAL A 642 19.20 -4.98 -10.47
CA VAL A 642 18.87 -4.06 -11.59
C VAL A 642 17.70 -3.16 -11.22
N LEU A 643 16.63 -3.71 -10.63
CA LEU A 643 15.47 -2.94 -10.18
C LEU A 643 15.85 -1.90 -9.12
N MET A 644 16.64 -2.31 -8.11
CA MET A 644 17.13 -1.41 -7.06
C MET A 644 17.96 -0.27 -7.65
N ALA A 645 18.87 -0.59 -8.57
CA ALA A 645 19.69 0.41 -9.23
C ALA A 645 18.85 1.45 -9.99
N GLN A 646 17.84 0.99 -10.77
CA GLN A 646 17.02 1.88 -11.59
C GLN A 646 15.91 2.60 -10.81
N MET A 647 15.54 2.16 -9.61
CA MET A 647 14.68 2.96 -8.75
C MET A 647 15.42 4.10 -8.03
N GLY A 648 16.76 4.07 -8.01
CA GLY A 648 17.61 5.05 -7.35
C GLY A 648 18.17 4.60 -6.00
N SER A 649 18.17 3.30 -5.70
CA SER A 649 18.72 2.70 -4.48
C SER A 649 20.17 2.26 -4.69
N PHE A 650 20.95 2.19 -3.62
CA PHE A 650 22.16 1.41 -3.55
C PHE A 650 21.84 -0.08 -3.59
N VAL A 651 22.82 -0.90 -4.00
CA VAL A 651 22.61 -2.31 -4.31
C VAL A 651 23.50 -3.24 -3.47
N PRO A 652 23.02 -4.46 -3.16
CA PRO A 652 23.76 -5.45 -2.39
C PRO A 652 24.88 -6.10 -3.21
N ALA A 653 25.96 -5.37 -3.43
CA ALA A 653 27.12 -5.81 -4.17
C ALA A 653 28.38 -5.10 -3.64
N ARG A 654 29.58 -5.59 -4.03
CA ARG A 654 30.84 -4.84 -3.82
C ARG A 654 30.93 -3.68 -4.81
N SER A 655 30.58 -3.95 -6.07
CA SER A 655 30.46 -2.94 -7.13
C SER A 655 29.44 -3.41 -8.15
N ALA A 656 28.75 -2.46 -8.78
CA ALA A 656 27.78 -2.76 -9.83
C ALA A 656 27.83 -1.69 -10.91
N LYS A 657 27.89 -2.12 -12.17
CA LYS A 657 27.73 -1.30 -13.36
C LYS A 657 26.55 -1.82 -14.16
N ILE A 658 25.50 -1.02 -14.27
CA ILE A 658 24.21 -1.44 -14.79
C ILE A 658 23.89 -0.63 -16.04
N GLY A 659 23.85 -1.31 -17.20
CA GLY A 659 23.26 -0.78 -18.42
C GLY A 659 21.75 -0.76 -18.31
N LEU A 660 21.12 0.30 -18.80
CA LEU A 660 19.67 0.48 -18.66
C LEU A 660 18.88 -0.72 -19.21
N VAL A 661 17.94 -1.19 -18.42
CA VAL A 661 17.00 -2.25 -18.73
C VAL A 661 15.62 -1.64 -18.88
N ASP A 662 14.96 -1.87 -20.01
CA ASP A 662 13.63 -1.33 -20.28
C ASP A 662 12.49 -2.20 -19.73
N ARG A 663 12.70 -3.51 -19.69
CA ARG A 663 11.73 -4.51 -19.23
C ARG A 663 12.43 -5.66 -18.52
N VAL A 664 11.82 -6.18 -17.49
CA VAL A 664 12.24 -7.43 -16.84
C VAL A 664 11.13 -8.43 -16.98
N PHE A 665 11.44 -9.55 -17.63
CA PHE A 665 10.53 -10.69 -17.77
C PHE A 665 11.04 -11.86 -16.97
N THR A 666 10.13 -12.56 -16.31
CA THR A 666 10.46 -13.73 -15.52
C THR A 666 9.55 -14.89 -15.86
N ARG A 667 10.15 -16.02 -16.21
CA ARG A 667 9.48 -17.31 -16.24
C ARG A 667 10.16 -18.21 -15.21
N ILE A 668 9.55 -18.34 -14.04
CA ILE A 668 10.09 -19.11 -12.92
C ILE A 668 8.97 -20.04 -12.44
N GLY A 669 9.19 -21.36 -12.56
CA GLY A 669 8.34 -22.47 -12.15
C GLY A 669 6.85 -22.19 -11.91
N ALA A 670 5.95 -22.81 -12.65
CA ALA A 670 4.51 -22.65 -12.47
C ALA A 670 4.05 -23.20 -11.10
N SER A 671 3.23 -22.43 -10.38
CA SER A 671 2.26 -23.04 -9.47
C SER A 671 1.09 -23.56 -10.32
N ASP A 672 0.65 -24.78 -10.07
CA ASP A 672 -0.55 -25.33 -10.70
C ASP A 672 -1.73 -24.36 -10.50
N ASP A 673 -2.20 -23.76 -11.57
CA ASP A 673 -3.44 -22.99 -11.56
C ASP A 673 -4.60 -23.92 -11.95
N LEU A 674 -5.07 -24.68 -10.97
CA LEU A 674 -6.22 -25.57 -11.12
C LEU A 674 -7.50 -24.82 -11.51
N ALA A 675 -7.58 -23.51 -11.23
CA ALA A 675 -8.76 -22.70 -11.49
C ALA A 675 -8.95 -22.34 -12.98
N SER A 676 -7.85 -22.28 -13.75
CA SER A 676 -7.92 -21.93 -15.20
C SER A 676 -8.26 -23.11 -16.09
N GLY A 677 -8.16 -24.36 -15.60
CA GLY A 677 -8.36 -25.57 -16.40
C GLY A 677 -7.33 -25.77 -17.51
N GLN A 678 -6.29 -24.92 -17.59
CA GLN A 678 -5.20 -25.03 -18.55
C GLN A 678 -4.09 -25.96 -18.02
N SER A 679 -3.45 -26.71 -18.91
CA SER A 679 -2.28 -27.48 -18.50
C SER A 679 -1.12 -26.55 -18.15
N THR A 680 -0.29 -26.92 -17.15
CA THR A 680 0.92 -26.18 -16.76
C THR A 680 1.84 -25.88 -17.94
N PHE A 681 1.90 -26.77 -18.92
CA PHE A 681 2.68 -26.59 -20.15
C PHE A 681 2.07 -25.50 -21.05
N MET A 682 0.73 -25.42 -21.17
CA MET A 682 0.10 -24.38 -21.98
C MET A 682 0.31 -22.99 -21.36
N VAL A 683 0.20 -22.88 -20.04
CA VAL A 683 0.50 -21.63 -19.30
C VAL A 683 1.96 -21.23 -19.53
N GLU A 684 2.89 -22.17 -19.41
CA GLU A 684 4.32 -21.95 -19.68
C GLU A 684 4.54 -21.42 -21.10
N MET A 685 3.94 -22.04 -22.11
CA MET A 685 4.10 -21.61 -23.50
C MET A 685 3.47 -20.25 -23.78
N ALA A 686 2.35 -19.93 -23.15
CA ALA A 686 1.72 -18.60 -23.24
C ALA A 686 2.61 -17.50 -22.64
N GLU A 687 3.20 -17.76 -21.47
CA GLU A 687 4.17 -16.83 -20.83
C GLU A 687 5.40 -16.62 -21.71
N VAL A 688 6.00 -17.71 -22.24
CA VAL A 688 7.16 -17.62 -23.15
C VAL A 688 6.79 -16.89 -24.44
N ALA A 689 5.63 -17.14 -25.01
CA ALA A 689 5.16 -16.43 -26.20
C ALA A 689 5.00 -14.93 -25.97
N SER A 690 4.44 -14.55 -24.81
CA SER A 690 4.34 -13.15 -24.39
C SER A 690 5.71 -12.51 -24.24
N ILE A 691 6.66 -13.17 -23.58
CA ILE A 691 8.03 -12.69 -23.41
C ILE A 691 8.68 -12.44 -24.79
N LEU A 692 8.65 -13.42 -25.68
CA LEU A 692 9.27 -13.31 -27.00
C LEU A 692 8.63 -12.25 -27.91
N LYS A 693 7.35 -11.95 -27.69
CA LYS A 693 6.61 -10.94 -28.45
C LYS A 693 6.93 -9.52 -27.99
N TYR A 694 7.07 -9.30 -26.68
CA TYR A 694 7.17 -7.95 -26.09
C TYR A 694 8.58 -7.57 -25.62
N ALA A 695 9.51 -8.51 -25.51
CA ALA A 695 10.89 -8.24 -25.15
C ALA A 695 11.62 -7.44 -26.25
N THR A 696 12.57 -6.62 -25.81
CA THR A 696 13.46 -5.84 -26.67
C THR A 696 14.91 -6.25 -26.45
N SER A 697 15.82 -5.74 -27.26
CA SER A 697 17.25 -5.97 -27.07
C SER A 697 17.82 -5.36 -25.78
N ARG A 698 17.06 -4.48 -25.10
CA ARG A 698 17.44 -3.92 -23.78
C ARG A 698 16.83 -4.67 -22.61
N SER A 699 15.89 -5.59 -22.87
CA SER A 699 15.19 -6.33 -21.81
C SER A 699 16.13 -7.32 -21.10
N LEU A 700 15.78 -7.63 -19.87
CA LEU A 700 16.38 -8.70 -19.06
C LEU A 700 15.40 -9.85 -18.96
N LEU A 701 15.76 -11.01 -19.48
CA LEU A 701 14.95 -12.22 -19.45
C LEU A 701 15.48 -13.18 -18.39
N ILE A 702 14.62 -13.68 -17.54
CA ILE A 702 14.89 -14.74 -16.58
C ILE A 702 14.02 -15.92 -16.92
N LEU A 703 14.64 -16.94 -17.52
CA LEU A 703 13.99 -18.12 -18.02
C LEU A 703 14.44 -19.33 -17.22
N ASP A 704 13.57 -19.89 -16.41
CA ASP A 704 13.88 -21.02 -15.51
C ASP A 704 13.11 -22.26 -15.96
N GLU A 705 13.86 -23.29 -16.34
CA GLU A 705 13.36 -24.64 -16.67
C GLU A 705 12.31 -24.67 -17.80
N ILE A 706 12.57 -24.00 -18.91
CA ILE A 706 11.69 -24.02 -20.09
C ILE A 706 11.61 -25.43 -20.71
N GLY A 707 10.41 -25.87 -21.07
CA GLY A 707 10.16 -27.15 -21.74
C GLY A 707 9.98 -28.33 -20.80
N ARG A 708 9.86 -28.12 -19.48
CA ARG A 708 9.78 -29.22 -18.51
C ARG A 708 8.41 -29.92 -18.48
N GLY A 709 7.37 -29.25 -18.95
CA GLY A 709 5.97 -29.75 -18.91
C GLY A 709 5.57 -30.74 -20.02
N THR A 710 6.50 -31.17 -20.89
CA THR A 710 6.22 -32.05 -22.04
C THR A 710 7.27 -33.17 -22.18
N SER A 711 7.25 -33.92 -23.29
CA SER A 711 8.26 -34.95 -23.52
C SER A 711 9.68 -34.36 -23.58
N THR A 712 10.69 -35.12 -23.14
CA THR A 712 12.08 -34.66 -23.04
C THR A 712 12.60 -34.03 -24.33
N TYR A 713 12.36 -34.69 -25.48
CA TYR A 713 12.86 -34.21 -26.75
C TYR A 713 12.11 -32.97 -27.25
N ASP A 714 10.79 -32.91 -27.10
CA ASP A 714 9.99 -31.73 -27.48
C ASP A 714 10.36 -30.53 -26.60
N GLY A 715 10.46 -30.76 -25.26
CA GLY A 715 10.86 -29.74 -24.30
C GLY A 715 12.25 -29.18 -24.60
N MET A 716 13.21 -30.04 -24.89
CA MET A 716 14.58 -29.66 -25.25
C MET A 716 14.60 -28.90 -26.59
N ALA A 717 13.83 -29.33 -27.60
CA ALA A 717 13.76 -28.63 -28.86
C ALA A 717 13.20 -27.24 -28.75
N ILE A 718 12.14 -27.05 -27.92
CA ILE A 718 11.54 -25.75 -27.62
C ILE A 718 12.52 -24.89 -26.87
N ALA A 719 13.13 -25.39 -25.79
CA ALA A 719 14.09 -24.67 -24.97
C ALA A 719 15.27 -24.16 -25.81
N ARG A 720 15.79 -25.01 -26.70
CA ARG A 720 16.84 -24.66 -27.65
C ARG A 720 16.40 -23.57 -28.62
N ALA A 721 15.22 -23.69 -29.23
CA ALA A 721 14.71 -22.70 -30.16
C ALA A 721 14.49 -21.32 -29.48
N VAL A 722 13.98 -21.30 -28.26
CA VAL A 722 13.82 -20.08 -27.46
C VAL A 722 15.18 -19.44 -27.16
N LEU A 723 16.19 -20.22 -26.78
CA LEU A 723 17.54 -19.76 -26.51
C LEU A 723 18.17 -19.15 -27.77
N GLU A 724 18.10 -19.86 -28.92
CA GLU A 724 18.60 -19.37 -30.23
C GLU A 724 17.90 -18.08 -30.66
N TYR A 725 16.59 -17.96 -30.41
CA TYR A 725 15.83 -16.75 -30.69
C TYR A 725 16.26 -15.58 -29.81
N ALA A 726 16.40 -15.81 -28.50
CA ALA A 726 16.82 -14.80 -27.53
C ALA A 726 18.26 -14.31 -27.77
N ALA A 727 19.15 -15.23 -28.14
CA ALA A 727 20.55 -14.93 -28.42
C ALA A 727 20.77 -14.20 -29.76
N ASN A 728 19.87 -14.33 -30.73
CA ASN A 728 20.05 -13.78 -32.05
C ASN A 728 19.88 -12.25 -32.09
N PRO A 729 20.94 -11.45 -32.36
CA PRO A 729 20.85 -9.99 -32.37
C PRO A 729 19.92 -9.42 -33.45
N ARG A 730 19.65 -10.19 -34.53
CA ARG A 730 18.73 -9.77 -35.59
C ARG A 730 17.27 -10.03 -35.27
N ARG A 731 17.01 -10.88 -34.29
CA ARG A 731 15.62 -11.19 -33.83
C ARG A 731 15.30 -10.49 -32.54
N LEU A 732 16.02 -10.82 -31.46
CA LEU A 732 15.79 -10.26 -30.15
C LEU A 732 17.09 -9.69 -29.52
N GLY A 733 18.12 -10.51 -29.33
CA GLY A 733 19.38 -10.11 -28.73
C GLY A 733 19.21 -9.54 -27.32
N ALA A 734 18.32 -10.12 -26.50
CA ALA A 734 18.07 -9.67 -25.15
C ALA A 734 19.07 -10.28 -24.16
N LYS A 735 19.34 -9.56 -23.07
CA LYS A 735 20.10 -10.07 -21.92
C LYS A 735 19.32 -11.20 -21.26
N THR A 736 19.87 -12.42 -21.26
CA THR A 736 19.11 -13.61 -20.83
C THR A 736 19.89 -14.44 -19.82
N LEU A 737 19.28 -14.71 -18.68
CA LEU A 737 19.67 -15.75 -17.74
C LEU A 737 18.77 -16.97 -17.98
N PHE A 738 19.35 -18.07 -18.41
CA PHE A 738 18.65 -19.27 -18.85
C PHE A 738 19.06 -20.45 -17.97
N ALA A 739 18.24 -20.82 -16.98
CA ALA A 739 18.48 -22.00 -16.18
C ALA A 739 17.81 -23.22 -16.80
N THR A 740 18.54 -24.32 -16.88
CA THR A 740 18.06 -25.54 -17.52
C THR A 740 18.61 -26.79 -16.86
N HIS A 741 17.90 -27.90 -17.04
CA HIS A 741 18.35 -29.26 -16.72
C HIS A 741 18.81 -30.03 -17.98
N TYR A 742 18.58 -29.45 -19.15
CA TYR A 742 19.05 -30.04 -20.41
C TYR A 742 20.54 -29.75 -20.59
N HIS A 743 21.41 -30.72 -20.23
CA HIS A 743 22.84 -30.59 -20.36
C HIS A 743 23.29 -30.40 -21.81
N GLU A 744 22.52 -30.92 -22.77
CA GLU A 744 22.77 -30.80 -24.21
C GLU A 744 22.76 -29.32 -24.67
N LEU A 745 22.05 -28.44 -23.96
CA LEU A 745 22.05 -27.01 -24.27
C LEU A 745 23.40 -26.34 -24.00
N SER A 746 24.27 -26.95 -23.20
CA SER A 746 25.63 -26.44 -22.96
C SER A 746 26.48 -26.38 -24.26
N THR A 747 26.20 -27.25 -25.23
CA THR A 747 26.87 -27.24 -26.55
C THR A 747 26.57 -25.97 -27.36
N MET A 748 25.60 -25.13 -26.92
CA MET A 748 25.28 -23.91 -27.62
C MET A 748 26.38 -22.82 -27.48
N GLU A 749 27.21 -22.86 -26.45
CA GLU A 749 28.38 -21.98 -26.32
C GLU A 749 29.35 -22.14 -27.49
N ASP A 750 29.56 -23.36 -27.98
CA ASP A 750 30.41 -23.64 -29.14
C ASP A 750 29.81 -23.14 -30.47
N LYS A 751 28.45 -23.02 -30.51
CA LYS A 751 27.68 -22.69 -31.75
C LYS A 751 27.35 -21.21 -31.86
N LEU A 752 27.20 -20.52 -30.73
CA LEU A 752 26.77 -19.13 -30.65
C LEU A 752 27.81 -18.31 -29.86
N PRO A 753 28.47 -17.33 -30.48
CA PRO A 753 29.62 -16.62 -29.88
C PRO A 753 29.22 -15.76 -28.67
N ASN A 754 27.93 -15.45 -28.51
CA ASN A 754 27.38 -14.59 -27.48
C ASN A 754 26.64 -15.40 -26.37
N VAL A 755 26.87 -16.70 -26.31
CA VAL A 755 26.32 -17.58 -25.28
C VAL A 755 27.46 -18.10 -24.42
N LYS A 756 27.29 -18.07 -23.09
CA LYS A 756 28.25 -18.59 -22.11
C LYS A 756 27.58 -19.58 -21.17
N ASN A 757 28.32 -20.63 -20.81
CA ASN A 757 27.88 -21.61 -19.82
C ASN A 757 28.39 -21.22 -18.42
N TYR A 758 27.51 -21.44 -17.47
CA TYR A 758 27.77 -21.34 -16.05
C TYR A 758 27.20 -22.54 -15.31
N ASN A 759 27.81 -22.92 -14.23
CA ASN A 759 27.28 -23.95 -13.34
C ASN A 759 27.37 -23.51 -11.88
N ILE A 760 26.67 -24.23 -11.01
CA ILE A 760 26.79 -24.03 -9.58
C ILE A 760 27.85 -24.96 -9.05
N ALA A 761 28.88 -24.38 -8.42
CA ALA A 761 29.97 -25.13 -7.84
C ALA A 761 29.49 -26.09 -6.73
N VAL A 762 29.90 -27.35 -6.86
CA VAL A 762 29.58 -28.43 -5.92
C VAL A 762 30.88 -29.04 -5.43
N LYS A 763 31.02 -29.30 -4.13
CA LYS A 763 32.16 -29.99 -3.53
C LYS A 763 31.73 -31.34 -2.99
N LYS A 764 32.39 -32.42 -3.47
CA LYS A 764 32.20 -33.77 -2.89
C LYS A 764 33.14 -33.92 -1.69
N ARG A 765 32.59 -34.25 -0.52
CA ARG A 765 33.37 -34.60 0.66
C ARG A 765 33.02 -36.02 1.09
N GLY A 766 33.76 -37.02 0.59
CA GLY A 766 33.38 -38.43 0.70
C GLY A 766 32.07 -38.71 -0.03
N GLU A 767 31.08 -39.29 0.67
CA GLU A 767 29.74 -39.54 0.16
C GLU A 767 28.77 -38.32 0.27
N GLN A 768 29.21 -37.24 0.90
CA GLN A 768 28.36 -36.04 1.08
C GLN A 768 28.65 -35.00 0.01
N MET A 769 27.58 -34.46 -0.58
CA MET A 769 27.66 -33.34 -1.47
C MET A 769 27.36 -32.04 -0.75
N ILE A 770 28.22 -31.05 -0.93
CA ILE A 770 28.05 -29.69 -0.40
C ILE A 770 27.87 -28.74 -1.57
N PHE A 771 26.72 -28.12 -1.66
CA PHE A 771 26.45 -27.05 -2.62
C PHE A 771 27.10 -25.78 -2.14
N LEU A 772 28.08 -25.29 -2.87
CA LEU A 772 28.83 -24.07 -2.53
C LEU A 772 28.01 -22.81 -2.82
N ARG A 773 26.90 -22.92 -3.57
CA ARG A 773 26.05 -21.79 -4.00
C ARG A 773 26.80 -20.70 -4.76
N LYS A 774 27.98 -21.03 -5.32
CA LYS A 774 28.80 -20.15 -6.14
C LYS A 774 28.59 -20.50 -7.60
N ILE A 775 28.28 -19.49 -8.43
CA ILE A 775 28.20 -19.61 -9.88
C ILE A 775 29.63 -19.51 -10.44
N VAL A 776 30.00 -20.45 -11.27
CA VAL A 776 31.32 -20.51 -11.92
C VAL A 776 31.16 -20.73 -13.41
N PRO A 777 32.09 -20.21 -14.25
CA PRO A 777 32.09 -20.46 -15.68
C PRO A 777 32.22 -21.97 -16.02
N GLY A 778 31.63 -22.39 -17.12
CA GLY A 778 31.66 -23.75 -17.65
C GLY A 778 30.36 -24.51 -17.44
N ALA A 779 30.21 -25.63 -18.14
CA ALA A 779 29.08 -26.55 -18.01
C ALA A 779 29.22 -27.47 -16.81
N ALA A 780 28.09 -27.94 -16.26
CA ALA A 780 28.12 -29.00 -15.25
C ALA A 780 28.34 -30.37 -15.93
N ASP A 781 29.32 -31.13 -15.45
CA ASP A 781 29.69 -32.43 -16.03
C ASP A 781 28.78 -33.60 -15.61
N ASP A 782 28.11 -33.49 -14.46
CA ASP A 782 27.30 -34.56 -13.85
C ASP A 782 25.88 -34.11 -13.55
N SER A 783 24.93 -35.07 -13.64
CA SER A 783 23.58 -34.91 -13.11
C SER A 783 23.57 -35.26 -11.62
N TYR A 784 22.99 -34.39 -10.77
CA TYR A 784 22.99 -34.55 -9.33
C TYR A 784 21.62 -34.96 -8.73
N GLY A 785 20.67 -35.39 -9.58
CA GLY A 785 19.30 -35.70 -9.15
C GLY A 785 19.23 -36.79 -8.06
N ILE A 786 20.00 -37.84 -8.21
CA ILE A 786 20.04 -38.96 -7.23
C ILE A 786 20.63 -38.51 -5.87
N GLU A 787 21.63 -37.63 -5.88
CA GLU A 787 22.21 -37.10 -4.66
C GLU A 787 21.25 -36.15 -3.93
N VAL A 788 20.48 -35.34 -4.66
CA VAL A 788 19.41 -34.52 -4.10
C VAL A 788 18.32 -35.42 -3.50
N ALA A 789 17.94 -36.50 -4.16
CA ALA A 789 16.97 -37.47 -3.66
C ALA A 789 17.45 -38.11 -2.33
N LYS A 790 18.74 -38.43 -2.21
CA LYS A 790 19.36 -38.90 -0.97
C LYS A 790 19.28 -37.88 0.15
N LEU A 791 19.56 -36.60 -0.15
CA LEU A 791 19.44 -35.49 0.80
C LEU A 791 18.00 -35.26 1.25
N ALA A 792 17.03 -35.48 0.37
CA ALA A 792 15.59 -35.36 0.66
C ALA A 792 15.07 -36.53 1.53
N GLY A 793 15.91 -37.54 1.85
CA GLY A 793 15.54 -38.65 2.72
C GLY A 793 14.91 -39.86 2.00
N ILE A 794 15.06 -39.96 0.66
CA ILE A 794 14.61 -41.17 -0.07
C ILE A 794 15.41 -42.39 0.44
N PRO A 795 14.75 -43.57 0.71
CA PRO A 795 15.40 -44.75 1.23
C PRO A 795 16.57 -45.23 0.40
N ASN A 796 17.69 -45.62 1.07
CA ASN A 796 18.91 -46.07 0.40
C ASN A 796 18.73 -47.17 -0.67
N PRO A 797 17.86 -48.19 -0.51
CA PRO A 797 17.63 -49.20 -1.56
C PRO A 797 17.14 -48.58 -2.89
N VAL A 798 16.27 -47.52 -2.81
CA VAL A 798 15.78 -46.81 -3.99
C VAL A 798 16.90 -46.00 -4.63
N ILE A 799 17.73 -45.33 -3.82
CA ILE A 799 18.90 -44.59 -4.28
C ILE A 799 19.92 -45.50 -4.97
N SER A 800 20.22 -46.69 -4.39
CA SER A 800 21.14 -47.65 -5.03
C SER A 800 20.61 -48.15 -6.36
N ARG A 801 19.30 -48.47 -6.43
CA ARG A 801 18.70 -48.94 -7.68
C ARG A 801 18.66 -47.84 -8.73
N ALA A 802 18.38 -46.58 -8.31
CA ALA A 802 18.39 -45.41 -9.21
C ALA A 802 19.77 -45.18 -9.87
N ARG A 803 20.87 -45.42 -9.10
CA ARG A 803 22.22 -45.32 -9.65
C ARG A 803 22.52 -46.45 -10.68
N GLU A 804 22.08 -47.68 -10.39
CA GLU A 804 22.17 -48.78 -11.36
C GLU A 804 21.42 -48.46 -12.66
N ILE A 805 20.15 -48.00 -12.56
CA ILE A 805 19.34 -47.64 -13.72
C ILE A 805 20.01 -46.51 -14.47
N LEU A 806 20.55 -45.50 -13.80
CA LEU A 806 21.22 -44.39 -14.46
C LEU A 806 22.44 -44.87 -15.26
N ALA A 807 23.24 -45.75 -14.70
CA ALA A 807 24.37 -46.36 -15.39
C ALA A 807 23.94 -47.22 -16.59
N GLU A 808 22.82 -47.96 -16.48
CA GLU A 808 22.20 -48.67 -17.62
C GLU A 808 21.77 -47.73 -18.76
N LEU A 809 21.06 -46.62 -18.42
CA LEU A 809 20.61 -45.64 -19.40
C LEU A 809 21.77 -44.88 -20.08
N GLU A 810 22.79 -44.54 -19.34
CA GLU A 810 24.02 -43.88 -19.84
C GLU A 810 24.79 -44.85 -20.81
N ALA A 811 24.80 -46.15 -20.50
CA ALA A 811 25.41 -47.15 -21.39
C ALA A 811 24.60 -47.38 -22.67
N GLU A 812 23.27 -47.28 -22.63
CA GLU A 812 22.39 -47.39 -23.77
C GLU A 812 22.37 -46.12 -24.68
N GLY A 813 22.65 -44.94 -24.02
CA GLY A 813 22.64 -43.63 -24.67
C GLY A 813 24.00 -43.16 -25.21
N ALA A 814 25.01 -43.98 -25.23
CA ALA A 814 26.39 -43.63 -25.61
C ALA A 814 26.52 -43.19 -27.11
N ALA A 815 26.23 -41.92 -27.37
CA ALA A 815 26.92 -41.20 -28.46
C ALA A 815 28.38 -40.96 -28.03
N PRO A 816 29.35 -40.83 -28.97
CA PRO A 816 30.78 -40.85 -28.67
C PRO A 816 31.17 -39.81 -27.61
N ALA A 817 31.87 -40.28 -26.57
CA ALA A 817 32.32 -39.49 -25.44
C ALA A 817 33.06 -38.23 -25.91
N PRO A 818 32.77 -37.05 -25.34
CA PRO A 818 33.63 -35.91 -25.54
C PRO A 818 35.02 -36.24 -24.99
N VAL A 819 36.06 -35.91 -25.76
CA VAL A 819 37.47 -36.10 -25.44
C VAL A 819 37.70 -35.46 -24.05
N ARG A 820 38.05 -36.26 -23.06
CA ARG A 820 38.55 -35.76 -21.77
C ARG A 820 39.72 -34.79 -22.01
N GLN A 821 39.48 -33.55 -21.84
CA GLN A 821 40.55 -32.61 -21.59
C GLN A 821 41.11 -32.97 -20.20
N LYS A 822 42.39 -33.26 -20.19
CA LYS A 822 43.13 -33.45 -18.94
C LYS A 822 42.89 -32.23 -18.05
N GLU A 823 42.44 -32.53 -16.82
CA GLU A 823 42.42 -31.51 -15.77
C GLU A 823 43.82 -30.88 -15.70
N PRO A 824 43.93 -29.55 -15.64
CA PRO A 824 45.21 -28.95 -15.25
C PRO A 824 45.53 -29.45 -13.84
N GLU A 825 46.70 -30.07 -13.69
CA GLU A 825 47.26 -30.45 -12.39
C GLU A 825 47.08 -29.25 -11.44
N ASP A 826 46.47 -29.47 -10.29
CA ASP A 826 46.31 -28.54 -9.21
C ASP A 826 47.61 -27.76 -8.96
N GLN A 827 47.76 -26.59 -9.49
CA GLN A 827 48.60 -25.56 -8.91
C GLN A 827 47.88 -25.06 -7.66
N VAL A 828 48.10 -25.77 -6.56
CA VAL A 828 47.73 -25.30 -5.23
C VAL A 828 48.42 -23.97 -5.03
N SER A 829 47.73 -22.87 -5.07
CA SER A 829 48.25 -21.54 -4.79
C SER A 829 48.88 -21.57 -3.39
N MET A 830 50.06 -21.01 -3.23
CA MET A 830 50.79 -20.93 -1.95
C MET A 830 49.90 -20.27 -0.85
N LEU A 831 48.92 -19.49 -1.23
CA LEU A 831 47.87 -18.92 -0.38
C LEU A 831 46.85 -19.95 0.17
N ASP A 832 46.54 -21.01 -0.58
CA ASP A 832 45.66 -22.07 -0.14
C ASP A 832 46.29 -22.97 0.91
N LEU A 833 47.60 -23.23 0.80
CA LEU A 833 48.35 -23.97 1.79
C LEU A 833 48.43 -23.21 3.13
N THR A 834 48.63 -21.91 3.08
CA THR A 834 48.71 -21.04 4.26
C THR A 834 47.35 -20.95 4.94
N GLY A 835 46.26 -20.82 4.18
CA GLY A 835 44.86 -20.84 4.69
C GLY A 835 44.52 -22.15 5.37
N GLN A 836 44.91 -23.32 4.82
CA GLN A 836 44.68 -24.62 5.42
C GLN A 836 45.51 -24.84 6.70
N GLN A 837 46.72 -24.31 6.79
CA GLN A 837 47.57 -24.36 8.00
C GLN A 837 46.95 -23.52 9.12
N VAL A 838 46.41 -22.37 8.85
CA VAL A 838 45.73 -21.50 9.82
C VAL A 838 44.45 -22.16 10.31
N ILE A 839 43.65 -22.73 9.42
CA ILE A 839 42.40 -23.45 9.80
C ILE A 839 42.72 -24.69 10.67
N SER A 840 43.76 -25.44 10.32
CA SER A 840 44.18 -26.59 11.09
C SER A 840 44.69 -26.20 12.48
N ALA A 841 45.47 -25.15 12.59
CA ALA A 841 45.99 -24.63 13.85
C ALA A 841 44.85 -24.05 14.72
N LEU A 842 43.89 -23.36 14.11
CA LEU A 842 42.71 -22.81 14.81
C LEU A 842 41.81 -23.93 15.36
N SER A 843 41.63 -25.02 14.61
CA SER A 843 40.84 -26.20 15.01
C SER A 843 41.46 -27.01 16.13
N ALA A 844 42.79 -26.88 16.37
CA ALA A 844 43.50 -27.55 17.44
C ALA A 844 43.47 -26.80 18.79
N ILE A 845 42.92 -25.58 18.79
CA ILE A 845 42.86 -24.71 19.99
C ILE A 845 41.59 -25.02 20.78
N THR A 846 41.72 -25.41 22.05
CA THR A 846 40.57 -25.58 22.98
C THR A 846 40.39 -24.29 23.75
N VAL A 847 39.49 -23.43 23.27
CA VAL A 847 39.30 -22.05 23.75
C VAL A 847 38.90 -21.99 25.24
N GLU A 848 38.17 -23.01 25.73
CA GLU A 848 37.67 -23.06 27.11
C GLU A 848 38.79 -23.28 28.16
N THR A 849 39.99 -23.67 27.74
CA THR A 849 41.11 -23.94 28.64
C THR A 849 42.17 -22.85 28.63
N LEU A 850 42.03 -21.80 27.79
CA LEU A 850 43.02 -20.78 27.64
C LEU A 850 42.79 -19.57 28.57
N THR A 851 43.86 -19.07 29.18
CA THR A 851 43.84 -17.75 29.81
C THR A 851 43.86 -16.63 28.75
N PRO A 852 43.43 -15.41 29.10
CA PRO A 852 43.42 -14.27 28.14
C PRO A 852 44.81 -13.99 27.50
N ILE A 853 45.89 -14.21 28.24
CA ILE A 853 47.27 -14.04 27.75
C ILE A 853 47.65 -15.15 26.75
N GLU A 854 47.26 -16.37 27.02
CA GLU A 854 47.49 -17.51 26.13
C GLU A 854 46.67 -17.37 24.86
N ALA A 855 45.39 -16.93 24.94
CA ALA A 855 44.55 -16.68 23.80
C ALA A 855 45.16 -15.58 22.87
N MET A 856 45.72 -14.51 23.46
CA MET A 856 46.44 -13.48 22.69
C MET A 856 47.68 -14.03 22.02
N ASN A 857 48.45 -14.90 22.69
CA ASN A 857 49.63 -15.54 22.11
C ASN A 857 49.29 -16.49 20.95
N GLU A 858 48.18 -17.24 21.07
CA GLU A 858 47.71 -18.14 20.00
C GLU A 858 47.22 -17.32 18.81
N LEU A 859 46.46 -16.23 19.02
CA LEU A 859 46.06 -15.29 17.97
C LEU A 859 47.30 -14.67 17.25
N TYR A 860 48.36 -14.37 17.98
CA TYR A 860 49.60 -13.81 17.40
C TYR A 860 50.33 -14.86 16.54
N LYS A 861 50.30 -16.14 16.98
CA LYS A 861 50.87 -17.26 16.18
C LYS A 861 50.08 -17.49 14.90
N LEU A 862 48.76 -17.48 14.97
CA LEU A 862 47.87 -17.61 13.80
C LEU A 862 48.09 -16.48 12.81
N LYS A 863 48.20 -15.22 13.32
CA LYS A 863 48.50 -14.05 12.47
C LYS A 863 49.87 -14.16 11.82
N LYS A 864 50.88 -14.76 12.46
CA LYS A 864 52.21 -14.98 11.92
C LYS A 864 52.24 -16.05 10.82
N LEU A 865 51.26 -16.95 10.80
CA LEU A 865 51.09 -17.96 9.75
C LEU A 865 50.43 -17.37 8.48
N LEU A 866 49.81 -16.21 8.59
CA LEU A 866 49.19 -15.51 7.48
C LEU A 866 50.11 -14.57 6.74
N ASN A 867 51.29 -14.23 7.34
CA ASN A 867 52.37 -13.44 6.73
C ASN A 867 53.50 -14.37 6.28
#